data_520526dfd966e808c00228a2059b823b
#
_entry.id   520526dfd966e808c00228a2059b823b
#
_cell.length_a   1.000
_cell.length_b   1.000
_cell.length_c   1.000
_cell.angle_alpha   90.00
_cell.angle_beta   90.00
_cell.angle_gamma   90.00
#
_symmetry.space_group_name_H-M   'P 1'
#
loop_
_entity.id
_entity.type
_entity.pdbx_description
1 polymer ?
#
loop_
_entity_poly.entity_id
_entity_poly.type
_entity_poly.pdbx_seq_one_letter_code
_entity_poly.pdbx_strand_id
1 'polypeptide(L)'
;SPTVTWPAESPGRNFKSVREWLAPYLAADGTLTRDPDEIERLIAAWDRAPGRIRTMLRVSRYFTPWLDRRRREQQRLEARAAFEAELEAGRETLDIVKHPLLSYQREGVLHLAFGERALLADEMGLGKTIQAIAACVLLAKLKRIERVLVVCPASLKAEWEEQIARFCDRSTRLVFGSRVQRHAAYQDPAFFTIVNYEQVLGDAEEINGTLKPDVIVLDEAQRIKNWQTKTARRVKSLRSRYAFVLTGTPLENRIDELYSIVQYLDPEILGPLFRFNRDFYTLDERGRPIDYQNLADLRARLQPVLLRRRKSDVEAQLPGRTIKTYFLPMAEEQQSRYEDYYAPARQLIAKAQRRPLTQAEFERLQMLLACMRMVCDTPAILDPACRISPKLEELEGILDDLLDEPDRKVIVFSEWERMLTMVRELAGEMGVDAAWHTGSLSQQRRRAEINRFKHDPACRLFLSTDSGSVGLNLQVASAVINVDLPWNPARLEQRIARAWRKNQMRSVSVINLVTEDSIEHNILHLLGRKQALADGVIDGAGDLATLKMPSGGRAALVERMQAIMAASPRLVTRVRPPEEILVADLVERHGDKFLLAEARHGIDGRPKLLIVFDLDAPTLAAETARVAAADSVAVDVIDRATWLAMQRFAASGLLQFTHESRLLHRSTTLIEQRADASAPDQRSRHLIEEAQRALRMAKVLASGGFPEEAPALLAKVLQKAGAARMAELSELPAGASTASTTDIRRLVERGEFSAEALAILDASQPSAGPAAPDSIDALVSTAEQILVAVAPPVLAEPSLRAA
;
A
#
# COMPACT_ATOMS: atom_id res chain seq x y z
N SER A 1 -29.21 30.08 7.77
CA SER A 1 -30.54 30.60 7.47
C SER A 1 -30.47 32.08 7.32
N PRO A 2 -31.27 32.73 6.46
CA PRO A 2 -31.36 34.18 6.43
C PRO A 2 -31.93 34.69 7.74
N THR A 3 -31.40 35.80 8.20
CA THR A 3 -31.83 36.50 9.42
C THR A 3 -32.53 37.81 9.05
N VAL A 4 -33.53 38.20 9.80
CA VAL A 4 -34.16 39.51 9.65
C VAL A 4 -33.53 40.48 10.64
N THR A 5 -32.85 41.50 10.12
CA THR A 5 -32.32 42.60 10.92
C THR A 5 -33.31 43.75 10.95
N TRP A 6 -33.71 44.16 12.14
CA TRP A 6 -34.60 45.31 12.37
C TRP A 6 -33.75 46.56 12.65
N PRO A 7 -34.09 47.71 12.09
CA PRO A 7 -33.41 48.97 12.45
C PRO A 7 -33.59 49.26 13.93
N ALA A 8 -32.54 49.81 14.55
CA ALA A 8 -32.51 50.15 15.97
C ALA A 8 -33.55 51.21 16.36
N GLU A 9 -33.91 52.10 15.45
CA GLU A 9 -34.93 53.12 15.63
C GLU A 9 -36.15 52.74 14.80
N SER A 10 -37.24 52.39 15.45
CA SER A 10 -38.56 52.23 14.85
C SER A 10 -39.43 53.37 15.31
N PRO A 11 -40.50 53.74 14.78
CA PRO A 11 -41.50 53.01 14.05
C PRO A 11 -42.63 53.85 13.53
N GLY A 12 -42.95 53.59 12.36
CA GLY A 12 -44.27 53.94 11.87
C GLY A 12 -45.21 52.73 11.89
N ARG A 13 -46.52 52.93 11.76
CA ARG A 13 -47.55 51.87 11.61
C ARG A 13 -47.20 50.84 10.52
N ASN A 14 -46.39 51.19 9.56
CA ASN A 14 -45.97 50.37 8.44
C ASN A 14 -44.99 49.26 8.85
N PHE A 15 -44.16 49.46 9.87
CA PHE A 15 -43.26 48.45 10.42
C PHE A 15 -44.02 47.34 11.13
N LYS A 16 -45.14 47.67 11.75
CA LYS A 16 -46.00 46.69 12.41
C LYS A 16 -46.56 45.69 11.40
N SER A 17 -47.01 46.11 10.24
CA SER A 17 -47.57 45.25 9.19
C SER A 17 -46.49 44.33 8.55
N VAL A 18 -45.26 44.81 8.41
CA VAL A 18 -44.14 43.94 7.93
C VAL A 18 -43.77 42.88 8.98
N ARG A 19 -43.76 43.25 10.26
CA ARG A 19 -43.48 42.35 11.36
C ARG A 19 -44.56 41.26 11.51
N GLU A 20 -45.82 41.67 11.42
CA GLU A 20 -46.96 40.76 11.44
C GLU A 20 -46.95 39.81 10.21
N TRP A 21 -46.56 40.29 9.06
CA TRP A 21 -46.46 39.51 7.85
C TRP A 21 -45.34 38.48 7.91
N LEU A 22 -44.20 38.82 8.53
CA LEU A 22 -43.06 37.93 8.69
C LEU A 22 -43.19 36.99 9.89
N ALA A 23 -43.95 37.32 10.90
CA ALA A 23 -44.04 36.62 12.18
C ALA A 23 -44.24 35.06 12.02
N PRO A 24 -45.11 34.56 11.11
CA PRO A 24 -45.30 33.14 10.94
C PRO A 24 -44.07 32.38 10.43
N TYR A 25 -43.09 33.07 9.86
CA TYR A 25 -41.93 32.52 9.19
C TYR A 25 -40.63 32.73 9.98
N LEU A 26 -40.69 33.30 11.17
CA LEU A 26 -39.53 33.61 11.99
C LEU A 26 -39.48 32.69 13.21
N ALA A 27 -38.30 32.10 13.44
CA ALA A 27 -37.99 31.47 14.71
C ALA A 27 -37.77 32.52 15.82
N ALA A 28 -37.75 32.07 17.07
CA ALA A 28 -37.62 32.98 18.23
C ALA A 28 -36.31 33.81 18.22
N ASP A 29 -35.27 33.32 17.52
CA ASP A 29 -33.97 33.98 17.37
C ASP A 29 -33.92 34.99 16.19
N GLY A 30 -35.07 35.23 15.52
CA GLY A 30 -35.14 36.11 14.34
C GLY A 30 -34.61 35.52 13.04
N THR A 31 -34.26 34.23 13.02
CA THR A 31 -33.90 33.51 11.79
C THR A 31 -35.17 33.06 11.07
N LEU A 32 -35.08 32.91 9.74
CA LEU A 32 -36.16 32.26 9.00
C LEU A 32 -36.21 30.78 9.37
N THR A 33 -37.44 30.28 9.49
CA THR A 33 -37.70 28.86 9.78
C THR A 33 -36.94 27.92 8.83
N ARG A 34 -36.64 26.74 9.32
CA ARG A 34 -36.07 25.67 8.51
C ARG A 34 -37.10 24.62 8.13
N ASP A 35 -38.32 24.75 8.61
CA ASP A 35 -39.41 23.82 8.30
C ASP A 35 -39.73 23.91 6.80
N PRO A 36 -39.69 22.79 6.05
CA PRO A 36 -39.97 22.76 4.62
C PRO A 36 -41.33 23.31 4.28
N ASP A 37 -42.38 22.97 5.03
CA ASP A 37 -43.77 23.42 4.78
C ASP A 37 -43.92 24.91 5.04
N GLU A 38 -43.25 25.42 6.04
CA GLU A 38 -43.27 26.87 6.32
C GLU A 38 -42.45 27.67 5.32
N ILE A 39 -41.34 27.09 4.82
CA ILE A 39 -40.55 27.68 3.72
C ILE A 39 -41.40 27.76 2.44
N GLU A 40 -42.16 26.72 2.13
CA GLU A 40 -43.04 26.71 0.96
C GLU A 40 -44.15 27.77 1.10
N ARG A 41 -44.75 27.86 2.27
CA ARG A 41 -45.73 28.95 2.60
C ARG A 41 -45.10 30.34 2.47
N LEU A 42 -43.86 30.54 2.94
CA LEU A 42 -43.12 31.79 2.75
C LEU A 42 -42.87 32.10 1.28
N ILE A 43 -42.48 31.12 0.50
CA ILE A 43 -42.26 31.26 -0.96
C ILE A 43 -43.57 31.69 -1.65
N ALA A 44 -44.68 31.02 -1.37
CA ALA A 44 -45.99 31.34 -1.93
C ALA A 44 -46.50 32.72 -1.45
N ALA A 45 -46.23 33.07 -0.19
CA ALA A 45 -46.58 34.37 0.38
C ALA A 45 -45.73 35.50 -0.22
N TRP A 46 -44.43 35.26 -0.47
CA TRP A 46 -43.56 36.27 -1.10
C TRP A 46 -43.99 36.58 -2.53
N ASP A 47 -44.35 35.58 -3.30
CA ASP A 47 -44.84 35.80 -4.68
C ASP A 47 -46.13 36.63 -4.72
N ARG A 48 -46.93 36.58 -3.66
CA ARG A 48 -48.21 37.31 -3.51
C ARG A 48 -48.10 38.53 -2.60
N ALA A 49 -46.93 38.84 -2.07
CA ALA A 49 -46.75 39.91 -1.08
C ALA A 49 -47.17 41.28 -1.62
N PRO A 50 -47.95 42.05 -0.87
CA PRO A 50 -48.37 43.41 -1.27
C PRO A 50 -47.17 44.29 -1.60
N GLY A 51 -47.27 45.17 -2.57
CA GLY A 51 -46.20 46.06 -3.00
C GLY A 51 -45.61 46.88 -1.89
N ARG A 52 -46.42 47.26 -0.88
CA ARG A 52 -45.98 47.93 0.35
C ARG A 52 -44.95 47.09 1.13
N ILE A 53 -45.14 45.80 1.26
CA ILE A 53 -44.23 44.92 2.01
C ILE A 53 -42.95 44.75 1.22
N ARG A 54 -43.03 44.53 -0.11
CA ARG A 54 -41.85 44.40 -0.99
C ARG A 54 -40.98 45.67 -1.02
N THR A 55 -41.56 46.86 -0.91
CA THR A 55 -40.81 48.14 -0.91
C THR A 55 -40.17 48.42 0.44
N MET A 56 -40.74 47.96 1.54
CA MET A 56 -40.21 48.20 2.90
C MET A 56 -39.20 47.19 3.34
N LEU A 57 -39.23 45.99 2.82
CA LEU A 57 -38.24 44.92 3.04
C LEU A 57 -37.04 45.10 2.10
N ARG A 58 -35.89 45.51 2.67
CA ARG A 58 -34.63 45.43 1.91
C ARG A 58 -34.14 43.99 1.89
N VAL A 59 -34.44 43.29 0.84
CA VAL A 59 -34.04 41.90 0.65
C VAL A 59 -32.60 41.86 0.17
N SER A 60 -31.78 41.10 0.85
CA SER A 60 -30.40 40.84 0.41
C SER A 60 -30.40 40.24 -1.01
N ARG A 61 -29.42 40.64 -1.83
CA ARG A 61 -29.20 40.03 -3.17
C ARG A 61 -29.06 38.50 -3.14
N TYR A 62 -28.81 37.91 -1.99
CA TYR A 62 -28.71 36.48 -1.78
C TYR A 62 -30.03 35.81 -1.42
N PHE A 63 -31.10 36.56 -1.19
CA PHE A 63 -32.38 35.99 -0.76
C PHE A 63 -33.08 35.22 -1.87
N THR A 64 -33.20 35.79 -3.08
CA THR A 64 -33.80 35.11 -4.23
C THR A 64 -33.01 33.85 -4.61
N PRO A 65 -31.66 33.86 -4.74
CA PRO A 65 -30.90 32.64 -4.93
C PRO A 65 -31.14 31.61 -3.83
N TRP A 66 -31.31 32.03 -2.58
CA TRP A 66 -31.62 31.14 -1.45
C TRP A 66 -33.00 30.49 -1.60
N LEU A 67 -34.03 31.25 -1.95
CA LEU A 67 -35.37 30.71 -2.21
C LEU A 67 -35.38 29.75 -3.39
N ASP A 68 -34.72 30.10 -4.49
CA ASP A 68 -34.66 29.26 -5.69
C ASP A 68 -33.93 27.95 -5.41
N ARG A 69 -32.95 27.98 -4.48
CA ARG A 69 -32.31 26.77 -4.03
C ARG A 69 -33.27 25.90 -3.23
N ARG A 70 -34.03 26.48 -2.27
CA ARG A 70 -35.00 25.73 -1.47
C ARG A 70 -36.11 25.12 -2.35
N ARG A 71 -36.58 25.83 -3.34
CA ARG A 71 -37.54 25.31 -4.32
C ARG A 71 -36.97 24.10 -5.07
N ARG A 72 -35.75 24.20 -5.54
CA ARG A 72 -35.08 23.08 -6.23
C ARG A 72 -34.85 21.90 -5.30
N GLU A 73 -34.47 22.14 -4.06
CA GLU A 73 -34.28 21.09 -3.05
C GLU A 73 -35.59 20.34 -2.80
N GLN A 74 -36.69 21.09 -2.58
CA GLN A 74 -38.03 20.52 -2.39
C GLN A 74 -38.49 19.72 -3.62
N GLN A 75 -38.36 20.28 -4.81
CA GLN A 75 -38.70 19.59 -6.07
C GLN A 75 -37.92 18.29 -6.27
N ARG A 76 -36.66 18.25 -5.83
CA ARG A 76 -35.85 17.02 -5.90
C ARG A 76 -36.34 15.95 -4.92
N LEU A 77 -36.68 16.35 -3.69
CA LEU A 77 -37.21 15.44 -2.68
C LEU A 77 -38.56 14.86 -3.12
N GLU A 78 -39.46 15.69 -3.62
CA GLU A 78 -40.77 15.27 -4.17
C GLU A 78 -40.61 14.34 -5.38
N ALA A 79 -39.71 14.68 -6.32
CA ALA A 79 -39.44 13.83 -7.48
C ALA A 79 -38.83 12.46 -7.06
N ARG A 80 -37.98 12.45 -6.03
CA ARG A 80 -37.45 11.22 -5.46
C ARG A 80 -38.55 10.37 -4.81
N ALA A 81 -39.36 10.99 -3.94
CA ALA A 81 -40.45 10.31 -3.25
C ALA A 81 -41.50 9.75 -4.24
N ALA A 82 -41.84 10.52 -5.29
CA ALA A 82 -42.72 10.05 -6.32
C ALA A 82 -42.16 8.83 -7.08
N PHE A 83 -40.86 8.85 -7.40
CA PHE A 83 -40.21 7.74 -8.07
C PHE A 83 -40.11 6.49 -7.16
N GLU A 84 -39.81 6.68 -5.86
CA GLU A 84 -39.80 5.59 -4.87
C GLU A 84 -41.19 4.95 -4.72
N ALA A 85 -42.27 5.75 -4.71
CA ALA A 85 -43.65 5.24 -4.72
C ALA A 85 -43.99 4.44 -6.01
N GLU A 86 -43.48 4.88 -7.18
CA GLU A 86 -43.65 4.13 -8.43
C GLU A 86 -42.89 2.80 -8.43
N LEU A 87 -41.68 2.76 -7.76
CA LEU A 87 -40.92 1.53 -7.54
C LEU A 87 -41.67 0.54 -6.63
N GLU A 88 -42.23 1.04 -5.53
CA GLU A 88 -43.02 0.23 -4.58
C GLU A 88 -44.30 -0.31 -5.23
N ALA A 89 -44.93 0.48 -6.10
CA ALA A 89 -46.10 0.07 -6.87
C ALA A 89 -45.78 -0.89 -8.05
N GLY A 90 -44.48 -1.19 -8.28
CA GLY A 90 -44.04 -2.04 -9.40
C GLY A 90 -44.22 -1.44 -10.79
N ARG A 91 -44.52 -0.13 -10.92
CA ARG A 91 -44.66 0.58 -12.20
C ARG A 91 -43.31 1.06 -12.75
N GLU A 92 -42.34 1.21 -11.91
CA GLU A 92 -40.93 1.52 -12.25
C GLU A 92 -39.98 0.45 -11.74
N THR A 93 -38.76 0.40 -12.30
CA THR A 93 -37.74 -0.54 -11.90
C THR A 93 -36.35 0.11 -11.90
N LEU A 94 -35.48 -0.33 -10.96
CA LEU A 94 -34.05 -0.05 -10.95
C LEU A 94 -33.23 -1.16 -11.62
N ASP A 95 -33.87 -2.14 -12.28
CA ASP A 95 -33.18 -3.13 -13.09
C ASP A 95 -32.84 -2.53 -14.47
N ILE A 96 -32.04 -1.46 -14.44
CA ILE A 96 -31.67 -0.62 -15.58
C ILE A 96 -30.26 -0.92 -16.10
N VAL A 97 -29.55 -1.81 -15.44
CA VAL A 97 -28.20 -2.29 -15.80
C VAL A 97 -28.22 -3.81 -15.92
N LYS A 98 -27.25 -4.37 -16.64
CA LYS A 98 -27.18 -5.82 -16.95
C LYS A 98 -27.10 -6.74 -15.73
N HIS A 99 -26.69 -6.24 -14.59
CA HIS A 99 -26.59 -7.00 -13.35
C HIS A 99 -27.41 -6.35 -12.24
N PRO A 100 -28.07 -7.13 -11.39
CA PRO A 100 -28.91 -6.59 -10.34
C PRO A 100 -28.10 -5.76 -9.34
N LEU A 101 -28.66 -4.61 -8.97
CA LEU A 101 -28.10 -3.75 -7.94
C LEU A 101 -28.51 -4.24 -6.55
N LEU A 102 -27.59 -4.15 -5.61
CA LEU A 102 -27.88 -4.42 -4.21
C LEU A 102 -28.72 -3.31 -3.59
N SER A 103 -29.38 -3.60 -2.45
CA SER A 103 -30.22 -2.64 -1.75
C SER A 103 -29.49 -1.31 -1.49
N TYR A 104 -28.32 -1.36 -0.91
CA TYR A 104 -27.52 -0.15 -0.66
C TYR A 104 -27.06 0.53 -1.96
N GLN A 105 -26.79 -0.20 -3.05
CA GLN A 105 -26.42 0.38 -4.33
C GLN A 105 -27.61 1.10 -4.97
N ARG A 106 -28.83 0.55 -4.85
CA ARG A 106 -30.07 1.21 -5.28
C ARG A 106 -30.24 2.56 -4.59
N GLU A 107 -30.03 2.62 -3.29
CA GLU A 107 -30.04 3.89 -2.54
C GLU A 107 -29.01 4.89 -3.08
N GLY A 108 -27.77 4.44 -3.34
CA GLY A 108 -26.73 5.29 -3.93
C GLY A 108 -27.06 5.80 -5.33
N VAL A 109 -27.72 4.99 -6.16
CA VAL A 109 -28.24 5.42 -7.47
C VAL A 109 -29.27 6.52 -7.30
N LEU A 110 -30.22 6.37 -6.37
CA LEU A 110 -31.24 7.39 -6.09
C LEU A 110 -30.60 8.67 -5.53
N HIS A 111 -29.65 8.54 -4.62
CA HIS A 111 -28.89 9.68 -4.07
C HIS A 111 -28.20 10.49 -5.18
N LEU A 112 -27.52 9.83 -6.12
CA LEU A 112 -26.84 10.49 -7.23
C LEU A 112 -27.85 11.11 -8.21
N ALA A 113 -28.83 10.34 -8.68
CA ALA A 113 -29.75 10.78 -9.72
C ALA A 113 -30.66 11.94 -9.27
N PHE A 114 -31.23 11.87 -8.06
CA PHE A 114 -32.13 12.89 -7.53
C PHE A 114 -31.39 13.98 -6.73
N GLY A 115 -30.16 13.74 -6.26
CA GLY A 115 -29.32 14.76 -5.67
C GLY A 115 -28.83 15.81 -6.67
N GLU A 116 -28.84 15.52 -7.97
CA GLU A 116 -28.28 16.31 -9.08
C GLU A 116 -26.77 16.54 -8.95
N ARG A 117 -26.31 17.08 -7.82
CA ARG A 117 -24.91 17.33 -7.51
C ARG A 117 -24.62 16.71 -6.14
N ALA A 118 -24.07 15.50 -6.17
CA ALA A 118 -23.98 14.65 -4.99
C ALA A 118 -22.58 14.02 -4.83
N LEU A 119 -22.21 13.76 -3.57
CA LEU A 119 -21.00 13.09 -3.18
C LEU A 119 -21.34 11.68 -2.68
N LEU A 120 -20.84 10.67 -3.39
CA LEU A 120 -20.88 9.29 -2.97
C LEU A 120 -19.53 8.91 -2.37
N ALA A 121 -19.49 8.84 -1.06
CA ALA A 121 -18.28 8.63 -0.28
C ALA A 121 -18.22 7.22 0.34
N ASP A 122 -18.90 6.26 -0.26
CA ASP A 122 -18.88 4.86 0.14
C ASP A 122 -17.46 4.32 0.28
N GLU A 123 -17.24 3.46 1.24
CA GLU A 123 -15.95 2.80 1.42
C GLU A 123 -15.51 2.07 0.16
N MET A 124 -14.22 1.87 0.00
CA MET A 124 -13.65 1.23 -1.18
C MET A 124 -14.15 -0.20 -1.33
N GLY A 125 -14.49 -0.60 -2.58
CA GLY A 125 -15.02 -1.93 -2.88
C GLY A 125 -16.55 -2.05 -2.82
N LEU A 126 -17.29 -1.03 -2.40
CA LEU A 126 -18.76 -1.02 -2.37
C LEU A 126 -19.41 -0.70 -3.73
N GLY A 127 -18.62 -0.60 -4.80
CA GLY A 127 -19.15 -0.46 -6.16
C GLY A 127 -19.64 0.95 -6.50
N LYS A 128 -18.94 2.01 -6.10
CA LYS A 128 -19.26 3.39 -6.49
C LYS A 128 -19.39 3.57 -7.98
N THR A 129 -18.55 2.91 -8.78
CA THR A 129 -18.54 2.97 -10.24
C THR A 129 -19.85 2.47 -10.84
N ILE A 130 -20.35 1.30 -10.40
CA ILE A 130 -21.65 0.78 -10.90
C ILE A 130 -22.80 1.67 -10.48
N GLN A 131 -22.78 2.22 -9.27
CA GLN A 131 -23.81 3.16 -8.80
C GLN A 131 -23.84 4.42 -9.68
N ALA A 132 -22.67 4.98 -10.04
CA ALA A 132 -22.59 6.14 -10.93
C ALA A 132 -23.04 5.82 -12.36
N ILE A 133 -22.64 4.67 -12.91
CA ILE A 133 -23.11 4.21 -14.24
C ILE A 133 -24.63 4.05 -14.23
N ALA A 134 -25.19 3.35 -13.25
CA ALA A 134 -26.63 3.14 -13.12
C ALA A 134 -27.40 4.48 -12.95
N ALA A 135 -26.86 5.43 -12.16
CA ALA A 135 -27.45 6.75 -12.01
C ALA A 135 -27.47 7.52 -13.35
N CYS A 136 -26.40 7.44 -14.15
CA CYS A 136 -26.37 8.02 -15.49
C CYS A 136 -27.41 7.36 -16.43
N VAL A 137 -27.56 6.03 -16.39
CA VAL A 137 -28.55 5.30 -17.18
C VAL A 137 -29.97 5.68 -16.72
N LEU A 138 -30.21 5.80 -15.41
CA LEU A 138 -31.50 6.26 -14.87
C LEU A 138 -31.85 7.68 -15.35
N LEU A 139 -30.88 8.61 -15.29
CA LEU A 139 -31.07 9.96 -15.78
C LEU A 139 -31.30 10.00 -17.29
N ALA A 140 -30.67 9.13 -18.08
CA ALA A 140 -30.94 9.02 -19.51
C ALA A 140 -32.39 8.59 -19.76
N LYS A 141 -32.95 7.68 -18.93
CA LYS A 141 -34.36 7.27 -18.99
C LYS A 141 -35.33 8.41 -18.58
N LEU A 142 -35.03 9.05 -17.43
CA LEU A 142 -35.94 10.00 -16.80
C LEU A 142 -35.83 11.44 -17.35
N LYS A 143 -34.62 11.89 -17.66
CA LYS A 143 -34.28 13.28 -17.99
C LYS A 143 -33.68 13.46 -19.39
N ARG A 144 -33.57 12.38 -20.17
CA ARG A 144 -33.04 12.36 -21.54
C ARG A 144 -31.66 12.99 -21.68
N ILE A 145 -30.78 12.72 -20.69
CA ILE A 145 -29.37 13.13 -20.82
C ILE A 145 -28.68 12.34 -21.93
N GLU A 146 -27.77 12.98 -22.65
CA GLU A 146 -27.07 12.40 -23.80
C GLU A 146 -25.55 12.31 -23.63
N ARG A 147 -24.96 13.16 -22.79
CA ARG A 147 -23.51 13.33 -22.69
C ARG A 147 -23.04 13.26 -21.24
N VAL A 148 -22.26 12.24 -20.96
CA VAL A 148 -21.64 12.03 -19.64
C VAL A 148 -20.13 12.16 -19.79
N LEU A 149 -19.52 13.08 -19.06
CA LEU A 149 -18.07 13.19 -18.93
C LEU A 149 -17.62 12.47 -17.67
N VAL A 150 -16.76 11.47 -17.82
CA VAL A 150 -16.08 10.81 -16.69
C VAL A 150 -14.66 11.34 -16.60
N VAL A 151 -14.32 11.96 -15.46
CA VAL A 151 -12.97 12.42 -15.13
C VAL A 151 -12.41 11.48 -14.08
N CYS A 152 -11.38 10.72 -14.41
CA CYS A 152 -10.76 9.73 -13.53
C CYS A 152 -9.24 9.78 -13.63
N PRO A 153 -8.49 9.15 -12.73
CA PRO A 153 -7.06 8.92 -12.91
C PRO A 153 -6.76 8.20 -14.23
N ALA A 154 -5.61 8.51 -14.84
CA ALA A 154 -5.23 7.95 -16.13
C ALA A 154 -5.22 6.40 -16.14
N SER A 155 -4.86 5.79 -15.01
CA SER A 155 -4.84 4.32 -14.81
C SER A 155 -6.24 3.69 -14.84
N LEU A 156 -7.30 4.46 -14.54
CA LEU A 156 -8.66 3.95 -14.43
C LEU A 156 -9.48 4.05 -15.71
N LYS A 157 -8.98 4.72 -16.75
CA LYS A 157 -9.75 4.93 -17.97
C LYS A 157 -10.20 3.62 -18.61
N ALA A 158 -9.31 2.64 -18.69
CA ALA A 158 -9.62 1.32 -19.23
C ALA A 158 -10.59 0.52 -18.34
N GLU A 159 -10.46 0.65 -17.02
CA GLU A 159 -11.38 0.02 -16.06
C GLU A 159 -12.80 0.61 -16.21
N TRP A 160 -12.92 1.93 -16.34
CA TRP A 160 -14.22 2.56 -16.60
C TRP A 160 -14.86 2.05 -17.89
N GLU A 161 -14.09 1.92 -18.98
CA GLU A 161 -14.56 1.34 -20.23
C GLU A 161 -15.07 -0.09 -20.05
N GLU A 162 -14.29 -0.95 -19.37
CA GLU A 162 -14.65 -2.34 -19.07
C GLU A 162 -15.93 -2.41 -18.22
N GLN A 163 -16.02 -1.58 -17.17
CA GLN A 163 -17.19 -1.54 -16.30
C GLN A 163 -18.44 -1.05 -17.04
N ILE A 164 -18.34 0.00 -17.87
CA ILE A 164 -19.46 0.47 -18.67
C ILE A 164 -19.96 -0.65 -19.61
N ALA A 165 -19.07 -1.29 -20.36
CA ALA A 165 -19.41 -2.39 -21.24
C ALA A 165 -20.05 -3.58 -20.51
N ARG A 166 -19.55 -3.85 -19.27
CA ARG A 166 -20.10 -4.91 -18.43
C ARG A 166 -21.52 -4.62 -17.93
N PHE A 167 -21.81 -3.36 -17.57
CA PHE A 167 -23.06 -3.02 -16.88
C PHE A 167 -24.12 -2.39 -17.77
N CYS A 168 -23.77 -1.77 -18.89
CA CYS A 168 -24.76 -1.18 -19.80
C CYS A 168 -24.31 -1.23 -21.27
N ASP A 169 -25.25 -0.99 -22.20
CA ASP A 169 -25.01 -0.99 -23.67
C ASP A 169 -24.80 0.42 -24.22
N ARG A 170 -24.41 1.37 -23.39
CA ARG A 170 -24.14 2.73 -23.82
C ARG A 170 -22.75 2.87 -24.44
N SER A 171 -22.67 3.67 -25.51
CA SER A 171 -21.40 3.93 -26.19
C SER A 171 -20.37 4.64 -25.29
N THR A 172 -19.12 4.26 -25.45
CA THR A 172 -17.99 4.79 -24.64
C THR A 172 -16.88 5.27 -25.55
N ARG A 173 -16.28 6.41 -25.22
CA ARG A 173 -15.11 6.96 -25.91
C ARG A 173 -14.01 7.30 -24.90
N LEU A 174 -12.88 6.66 -25.05
CA LEU A 174 -11.65 7.01 -24.32
C LEU A 174 -10.92 8.12 -25.07
N VAL A 175 -10.64 9.23 -24.42
CA VAL A 175 -9.94 10.38 -25.01
C VAL A 175 -8.44 10.22 -24.80
N PHE A 176 -7.67 10.12 -25.90
CA PHE A 176 -6.23 9.96 -25.90
C PHE A 176 -5.56 10.88 -26.94
N GLY A 177 -4.23 10.90 -26.91
CA GLY A 177 -3.40 11.46 -27.96
C GLY A 177 -3.17 12.96 -27.85
N SER A 178 -2.84 13.57 -28.99
CA SER A 178 -2.56 14.99 -29.14
C SER A 178 -3.81 15.84 -28.86
N ARG A 179 -3.62 17.15 -28.67
CA ARG A 179 -4.74 18.09 -28.48
C ARG A 179 -5.74 18.04 -29.64
N VAL A 180 -5.27 17.92 -30.87
CA VAL A 180 -6.12 17.82 -32.06
C VAL A 180 -7.01 16.57 -32.02
N GLN A 181 -6.42 15.44 -31.68
CA GLN A 181 -7.17 14.17 -31.57
C GLN A 181 -8.20 14.22 -30.44
N ARG A 182 -7.85 14.82 -29.30
CA ARG A 182 -8.79 14.97 -28.18
C ARG A 182 -9.93 15.92 -28.54
N HIS A 183 -9.64 17.03 -29.25
CA HIS A 183 -10.66 17.95 -29.70
C HIS A 183 -11.66 17.28 -30.68
N ALA A 184 -11.17 16.47 -31.62
CA ALA A 184 -12.03 15.67 -32.48
C ALA A 184 -12.93 14.69 -31.69
N ALA A 185 -12.41 14.10 -30.61
CA ALA A 185 -13.19 13.23 -29.75
C ALA A 185 -14.30 13.98 -28.98
N TYR A 186 -14.14 15.26 -28.67
CA TYR A 186 -15.18 16.09 -28.07
C TYR A 186 -16.23 16.58 -29.07
N GLN A 187 -15.89 16.66 -30.36
CA GLN A 187 -16.84 17.02 -31.43
C GLN A 187 -17.81 15.89 -31.78
N ASP A 188 -17.34 14.63 -31.68
CA ASP A 188 -18.14 13.42 -31.89
C ASP A 188 -18.13 12.57 -30.60
N PRO A 189 -18.89 12.99 -29.57
CA PRO A 189 -18.86 12.30 -28.27
C PRO A 189 -19.70 11.02 -28.30
N ALA A 190 -19.25 10.00 -27.58
CA ALA A 190 -20.09 8.90 -27.16
C ALA A 190 -20.96 9.30 -25.95
N PHE A 191 -21.90 8.45 -25.55
CA PHE A 191 -22.69 8.69 -24.33
C PHE A 191 -21.77 8.88 -23.11
N PHE A 192 -20.75 8.02 -22.93
CA PHE A 192 -19.70 8.19 -21.94
C PHE A 192 -18.41 8.63 -22.63
N THR A 193 -17.93 9.83 -22.32
CA THR A 193 -16.62 10.35 -22.72
C THR A 193 -15.69 10.35 -21.52
N ILE A 194 -14.56 9.62 -21.60
CA ILE A 194 -13.66 9.39 -20.46
C ILE A 194 -12.35 10.13 -20.67
N VAL A 195 -12.02 11.01 -19.72
CA VAL A 195 -10.78 11.81 -19.68
C VAL A 195 -10.06 11.62 -18.35
N ASN A 196 -8.79 12.01 -18.30
CA ASN A 196 -8.07 12.09 -17.03
C ASN A 196 -7.93 13.53 -16.53
N TYR A 197 -7.61 13.68 -15.24
CA TYR A 197 -7.47 14.99 -14.59
C TYR A 197 -6.44 15.89 -15.28
N GLU A 198 -5.36 15.32 -15.80
CA GLU A 198 -4.30 16.04 -16.50
C GLU A 198 -4.77 16.59 -17.85
N GLN A 199 -5.64 15.88 -18.56
CA GLN A 199 -6.26 16.36 -19.81
C GLN A 199 -7.20 17.54 -19.55
N VAL A 200 -7.96 17.54 -18.45
CA VAL A 200 -8.84 18.66 -18.09
C VAL A 200 -8.07 19.97 -17.92
N LEU A 201 -6.79 19.94 -17.51
CA LEU A 201 -5.96 21.14 -17.41
C LEU A 201 -5.89 21.94 -18.71
N GLY A 202 -5.75 21.25 -19.84
CA GLY A 202 -5.66 21.87 -21.17
C GLY A 202 -6.97 21.98 -21.92
N ASP A 203 -7.96 21.15 -21.60
CA ASP A 203 -9.15 20.91 -22.42
C ASP A 203 -10.44 21.44 -21.79
N ALA A 204 -10.39 22.12 -20.63
CA ALA A 204 -11.61 22.56 -19.92
C ALA A 204 -12.51 23.49 -20.75
N GLU A 205 -11.95 24.31 -21.62
CA GLU A 205 -12.69 25.24 -22.48
C GLU A 205 -13.42 24.49 -23.61
N GLU A 206 -12.76 23.52 -24.23
CA GLU A 206 -13.34 22.64 -25.25
C GLU A 206 -14.42 21.72 -24.65
N ILE A 207 -14.20 21.20 -23.43
CA ILE A 207 -15.22 20.42 -22.73
C ILE A 207 -16.47 21.26 -22.48
N ASN A 208 -16.34 22.49 -21.97
CA ASN A 208 -17.46 23.36 -21.72
C ASN A 208 -18.14 23.93 -23.00
N GLY A 209 -17.35 24.18 -24.03
CA GLY A 209 -17.81 24.80 -25.28
C GLY A 209 -18.33 23.80 -26.30
N THR A 210 -17.65 22.67 -26.47
CA THR A 210 -17.89 21.68 -27.53
C THR A 210 -18.65 20.45 -27.00
N LEU A 211 -18.09 19.75 -26.00
CA LEU A 211 -18.72 18.56 -25.45
C LEU A 211 -20.03 18.89 -24.72
N LYS A 212 -20.04 19.94 -23.89
CA LYS A 212 -21.21 20.40 -23.11
C LYS A 212 -21.88 19.25 -22.35
N PRO A 213 -21.21 18.61 -21.39
CA PRO A 213 -21.73 17.43 -20.73
C PRO A 213 -22.95 17.76 -19.86
N ASP A 214 -23.96 16.89 -19.91
CA ASP A 214 -25.13 16.96 -19.01
C ASP A 214 -24.76 16.53 -17.59
N VAL A 215 -23.91 15.49 -17.51
CA VAL A 215 -23.39 14.91 -16.25
C VAL A 215 -21.87 14.92 -16.28
N ILE A 216 -21.29 15.31 -15.18
CA ILE A 216 -19.86 15.13 -14.91
C ILE A 216 -19.69 14.17 -13.73
N VAL A 217 -18.97 13.08 -13.95
CA VAL A 217 -18.56 12.14 -12.91
C VAL A 217 -17.10 12.38 -12.59
N LEU A 218 -16.78 12.74 -11.35
CA LEU A 218 -15.40 12.83 -10.85
C LEU A 218 -15.09 11.61 -10.01
N ASP A 219 -14.24 10.73 -10.51
CA ASP A 219 -13.80 9.55 -9.76
C ASP A 219 -12.44 9.79 -9.09
N GLU A 220 -12.25 9.22 -7.92
CA GLU A 220 -11.09 9.47 -7.04
C GLU A 220 -10.87 10.98 -6.80
N ALA A 221 -11.96 11.64 -6.38
CA ALA A 221 -12.03 13.10 -6.29
C ALA A 221 -11.07 13.72 -5.25
N GLN A 222 -10.38 12.93 -4.42
CA GLN A 222 -9.27 13.43 -3.61
C GLN A 222 -8.16 14.09 -4.47
N ARG A 223 -8.16 13.91 -5.79
CA ARG A 223 -7.30 14.66 -6.72
C ARG A 223 -7.55 16.17 -6.71
N ILE A 224 -8.73 16.62 -6.32
CA ILE A 224 -9.10 18.04 -6.20
C ILE A 224 -9.21 18.53 -4.75
N LYS A 225 -8.73 17.77 -3.77
CA LYS A 225 -8.80 18.11 -2.34
C LYS A 225 -8.04 19.39 -1.99
N ASN A 226 -6.98 19.71 -2.71
CA ASN A 226 -6.27 20.97 -2.57
C ASN A 226 -6.79 22.00 -3.58
N TRP A 227 -7.61 22.95 -3.10
CA TRP A 227 -8.21 23.99 -3.93
C TRP A 227 -7.21 24.95 -4.59
N GLN A 228 -5.97 25.01 -4.13
CA GLN A 228 -4.92 25.89 -4.67
C GLN A 228 -4.28 25.34 -5.93
N THR A 229 -4.41 24.05 -6.21
CA THR A 229 -3.79 23.42 -7.39
C THR A 229 -4.44 23.87 -8.69
N LYS A 230 -3.63 23.91 -9.76
CA LYS A 230 -4.11 24.20 -11.11
C LYS A 230 -5.19 23.21 -11.53
N THR A 231 -5.01 21.93 -11.21
CA THR A 231 -5.97 20.87 -11.51
C THR A 231 -7.32 21.12 -10.85
N ALA A 232 -7.34 21.39 -9.53
CA ALA A 232 -8.59 21.68 -8.82
C ALA A 232 -9.33 22.87 -9.40
N ARG A 233 -8.61 23.97 -9.74
CA ARG A 233 -9.22 25.16 -10.34
C ARG A 233 -9.82 24.88 -11.72
N ARG A 234 -9.14 24.10 -12.56
CA ARG A 234 -9.63 23.75 -13.91
C ARG A 234 -10.81 22.80 -13.85
N VAL A 235 -10.76 21.77 -13.00
CA VAL A 235 -11.91 20.87 -12.78
C VAL A 235 -13.11 21.64 -12.26
N LYS A 236 -12.92 22.57 -11.31
CA LYS A 236 -14.02 23.43 -10.80
C LYS A 236 -14.59 24.40 -11.83
N SER A 237 -13.89 24.67 -12.93
CA SER A 237 -14.42 25.47 -14.03
C SER A 237 -15.32 24.69 -14.99
N LEU A 238 -15.37 23.37 -14.88
CA LEU A 238 -16.25 22.52 -15.67
C LEU A 238 -17.73 22.77 -15.30
N ARG A 239 -18.59 22.77 -16.30
CA ARG A 239 -20.01 23.09 -16.16
C ARG A 239 -20.88 21.92 -16.57
N SER A 240 -21.83 21.57 -15.73
CA SER A 240 -22.88 20.59 -16.02
C SER A 240 -24.06 20.80 -15.08
N ARG A 241 -25.21 20.30 -15.46
CA ARG A 241 -26.37 20.26 -14.56
C ARG A 241 -26.16 19.25 -13.44
N TYR A 242 -25.75 18.05 -13.79
CA TYR A 242 -25.51 16.97 -12.83
C TYR A 242 -24.01 16.79 -12.59
N ALA A 243 -23.63 16.56 -11.33
CA ALA A 243 -22.26 16.28 -10.97
C ALA A 243 -22.19 15.20 -9.88
N PHE A 244 -21.56 14.09 -10.19
CA PHE A 244 -21.36 12.98 -9.28
C PHE A 244 -19.90 12.94 -8.86
N VAL A 245 -19.66 13.10 -7.60
CA VAL A 245 -18.32 13.01 -7.03
C VAL A 245 -18.18 11.70 -6.29
N LEU A 246 -17.21 10.89 -6.70
CA LEU A 246 -16.94 9.58 -6.14
C LEU A 246 -15.59 9.61 -5.42
N THR A 247 -15.56 9.19 -4.17
CA THR A 247 -14.32 9.01 -3.42
C THR A 247 -14.51 8.01 -2.31
N GLY A 248 -13.51 7.17 -2.04
CA GLY A 248 -13.49 6.31 -0.86
C GLY A 248 -12.97 7.01 0.39
N THR A 249 -12.30 8.15 0.20
CA THR A 249 -11.62 8.90 1.27
C THR A 249 -11.86 10.40 1.09
N PRO A 250 -13.06 10.89 1.43
CA PRO A 250 -13.39 12.30 1.27
C PRO A 250 -12.59 13.21 2.23
N LEU A 251 -12.05 12.63 3.30
CA LEU A 251 -11.26 13.30 4.32
C LEU A 251 -10.08 12.43 4.72
N GLU A 252 -8.87 12.91 4.49
CA GLU A 252 -7.63 12.19 4.84
C GLU A 252 -6.85 12.87 5.97
N ASN A 253 -6.73 14.21 5.93
CA ASN A 253 -5.90 14.94 6.86
C ASN A 253 -6.60 16.12 7.51
N ARG A 254 -7.37 16.91 6.76
CA ARG A 254 -7.97 18.16 7.23
C ARG A 254 -9.33 18.41 6.59
N ILE A 255 -10.24 19.06 7.33
CA ILE A 255 -11.57 19.41 6.83
C ILE A 255 -11.55 20.33 5.60
N ASP A 256 -10.43 21.03 5.32
CA ASP A 256 -10.23 21.81 4.08
C ASP A 256 -10.30 20.94 2.81
N GLU A 257 -9.92 19.68 2.91
CA GLU A 257 -9.98 18.72 1.79
C GLU A 257 -11.43 18.52 1.35
N LEU A 258 -12.32 18.37 2.33
CA LEU A 258 -13.76 18.23 2.13
C LEU A 258 -14.38 19.53 1.62
N TYR A 259 -13.95 20.68 2.16
CA TYR A 259 -14.34 22.00 1.66
C TYR A 259 -14.09 22.12 0.15
N SER A 260 -12.91 21.73 -0.31
CA SER A 260 -12.56 21.82 -1.73
C SER A 260 -13.45 20.96 -2.62
N ILE A 261 -13.82 19.76 -2.17
CA ILE A 261 -14.70 18.84 -2.90
C ILE A 261 -16.13 19.38 -2.94
N VAL A 262 -16.66 19.79 -1.79
CA VAL A 262 -18.04 20.29 -1.66
C VAL A 262 -18.23 21.61 -2.42
N GLN A 263 -17.20 22.46 -2.47
CA GLN A 263 -17.24 23.69 -3.28
C GLN A 263 -17.47 23.43 -4.77
N TYR A 264 -17.06 22.30 -5.31
CA TYR A 264 -17.37 21.89 -6.68
C TYR A 264 -18.85 21.51 -6.84
N LEU A 265 -19.43 20.85 -5.83
CA LEU A 265 -20.84 20.48 -5.84
C LEU A 265 -21.75 21.70 -5.67
N ASP A 266 -21.54 22.43 -4.59
CA ASP A 266 -22.29 23.65 -4.29
C ASP A 266 -21.46 24.55 -3.37
N PRO A 267 -20.97 25.70 -3.88
CA PRO A 267 -20.16 26.63 -3.10
C PRO A 267 -20.86 27.22 -1.88
N GLU A 268 -22.19 27.21 -1.83
CA GLU A 268 -22.94 27.86 -0.76
C GLU A 268 -23.18 26.96 0.46
N ILE A 269 -23.04 25.64 0.33
CA ILE A 269 -23.21 24.70 1.46
C ILE A 269 -22.27 25.08 2.62
N LEU A 270 -21.02 25.31 2.29
CA LEU A 270 -19.98 25.67 3.26
C LEU A 270 -19.64 27.17 3.23
N GLY A 271 -20.15 27.89 2.23
CA GLY A 271 -19.91 29.31 2.03
C GLY A 271 -18.46 29.65 1.61
N PRO A 272 -18.07 30.92 1.62
CA PRO A 272 -16.71 31.32 1.28
C PRO A 272 -15.71 30.87 2.36
N LEU A 273 -14.45 30.66 1.96
CA LEU A 273 -13.40 30.08 2.79
C LEU A 273 -13.21 30.80 4.14
N PHE A 274 -13.31 32.14 4.16
CA PHE A 274 -13.17 32.91 5.41
C PHE A 274 -14.28 32.58 6.42
N ARG A 275 -15.52 32.33 5.94
CA ARG A 275 -16.65 31.91 6.79
C ARG A 275 -16.45 30.47 7.24
N PHE A 276 -16.05 29.58 6.35
CA PHE A 276 -15.73 28.20 6.70
C PHE A 276 -14.67 28.13 7.80
N ASN A 277 -13.59 28.92 7.66
CA ASN A 277 -12.55 28.95 8.68
C ASN A 277 -13.07 29.50 10.02
N ARG A 278 -13.86 30.57 10.00
CA ARG A 278 -14.46 31.14 11.22
C ARG A 278 -15.45 30.17 11.89
N ASP A 279 -16.25 29.46 11.12
CA ASP A 279 -17.32 28.61 11.64
C ASP A 279 -16.76 27.27 12.16
N PHE A 280 -15.67 26.74 11.57
CA PHE A 280 -15.20 25.38 11.82
C PHE A 280 -13.78 25.26 12.37
N TYR A 281 -13.08 26.39 12.53
CA TYR A 281 -11.78 26.43 13.16
C TYR A 281 -11.76 27.42 14.34
N THR A 282 -11.13 27.00 15.42
CA THR A 282 -10.65 27.94 16.44
C THR A 282 -9.39 28.60 15.88
N LEU A 283 -9.35 29.94 15.88
CA LEU A 283 -8.26 30.72 15.32
C LEU A 283 -7.42 31.35 16.42
N ASP A 284 -6.09 31.44 16.21
CA ASP A 284 -5.22 32.24 17.08
C ASP A 284 -5.40 33.76 16.85
N GLU A 285 -4.70 34.57 17.63
CA GLU A 285 -4.74 36.07 17.51
C GLU A 285 -4.29 36.55 16.11
N ARG A 286 -3.59 35.71 15.34
CA ARG A 286 -3.11 36.03 14.00
C ARG A 286 -4.02 35.44 12.91
N GLY A 287 -5.19 34.89 13.29
CA GLY A 287 -6.15 34.29 12.39
C GLY A 287 -5.71 32.90 11.82
N ARG A 288 -4.80 32.20 12.49
CA ARG A 288 -4.36 30.86 12.07
C ARG A 288 -5.19 29.80 12.77
N PRO A 289 -5.58 28.74 12.06
CA PRO A 289 -6.30 27.61 12.64
C PRO A 289 -5.45 26.87 13.67
N ILE A 290 -5.96 26.70 14.88
CA ILE A 290 -5.32 25.98 15.99
C ILE A 290 -6.08 24.71 16.37
N ASP A 291 -7.40 24.69 16.20
CA ASP A 291 -8.22 23.52 16.51
C ASP A 291 -9.52 23.53 15.69
N TYR A 292 -10.27 22.42 15.73
CA TYR A 292 -11.59 22.31 15.12
C TYR A 292 -12.68 22.74 16.09
N GLN A 293 -13.76 23.31 15.54
CA GLN A 293 -14.99 23.59 16.28
C GLN A 293 -16.22 23.28 15.42
N ASN A 294 -17.37 23.13 16.05
CA ASN A 294 -18.68 22.95 15.39
C ASN A 294 -18.73 21.81 14.34
N LEU A 295 -17.98 20.71 14.53
CA LEU A 295 -17.93 19.60 13.59
C LEU A 295 -19.30 18.94 13.39
N ALA A 296 -20.19 18.98 14.39
CA ALA A 296 -21.57 18.50 14.27
C ALA A 296 -22.37 19.33 13.25
N ASP A 297 -22.21 20.67 13.26
CA ASP A 297 -22.86 21.56 12.29
C ASP A 297 -22.28 21.33 10.87
N LEU A 298 -20.96 21.12 10.75
CA LEU A 298 -20.32 20.74 9.48
C LEU A 298 -20.98 19.49 8.91
N ARG A 299 -21.12 18.46 9.72
CA ARG A 299 -21.75 17.20 9.34
C ARG A 299 -23.20 17.39 8.90
N ALA A 300 -23.99 18.16 9.66
CA ALA A 300 -25.39 18.45 9.33
C ALA A 300 -25.52 19.19 7.99
N ARG A 301 -24.58 20.11 7.66
CA ARG A 301 -24.56 20.81 6.39
C ARG A 301 -24.20 19.91 5.20
N LEU A 302 -23.43 18.83 5.43
CA LEU A 302 -23.00 17.89 4.41
C LEU A 302 -24.04 16.81 4.11
N GLN A 303 -24.85 16.45 5.09
CA GLN A 303 -25.82 15.36 5.02
C GLN A 303 -26.68 15.37 3.73
N PRO A 304 -27.18 16.51 3.22
CA PRO A 304 -28.02 16.52 2.02
C PRO A 304 -27.30 16.14 0.73
N VAL A 305 -25.97 16.26 0.69
CA VAL A 305 -25.17 16.04 -0.53
C VAL A 305 -24.21 14.87 -0.42
N LEU A 306 -23.98 14.33 0.77
CA LEU A 306 -23.03 13.30 1.07
C LEU A 306 -23.72 12.01 1.50
N LEU A 307 -23.48 10.92 0.78
CA LEU A 307 -23.84 9.58 1.20
C LEU A 307 -22.55 8.78 1.43
N ARG A 308 -22.41 8.22 2.62
CA ARG A 308 -21.29 7.36 2.99
C ARG A 308 -21.78 6.14 3.75
N ARG A 309 -21.28 4.97 3.34
CA ARG A 309 -21.51 3.70 4.02
C ARG A 309 -20.18 2.98 4.18
N ARG A 310 -20.04 2.29 5.28
CA ARG A 310 -18.88 1.43 5.56
C ARG A 310 -19.16 0.02 5.10
N LYS A 311 -18.09 -0.75 4.93
CA LYS A 311 -18.21 -2.19 4.67
C LYS A 311 -18.90 -2.91 5.82
N SER A 312 -18.63 -2.51 7.08
CA SER A 312 -19.32 -3.00 8.28
C SER A 312 -20.84 -2.90 8.20
N ASP A 313 -21.36 -1.85 7.56
CA ASP A 313 -22.80 -1.61 7.44
C ASP A 313 -23.47 -2.59 6.44
N VAL A 314 -22.66 -3.25 5.62
CA VAL A 314 -23.08 -4.18 4.55
C VAL A 314 -22.36 -5.53 4.63
N GLU A 315 -21.73 -5.84 5.74
CA GLU A 315 -20.75 -6.92 5.95
C GLU A 315 -21.29 -8.33 5.65
N ALA A 316 -22.58 -8.56 5.84
CA ALA A 316 -23.23 -9.84 5.52
C ALA A 316 -23.06 -10.28 4.03
N GLN A 317 -22.51 -9.44 3.19
CA GLN A 317 -22.36 -9.65 1.74
C GLN A 317 -20.90 -9.65 1.26
N LEU A 318 -19.92 -9.59 2.17
CA LEU A 318 -18.49 -9.59 1.85
C LEU A 318 -17.83 -10.87 2.38
N PRO A 319 -16.79 -11.39 1.67
CA PRO A 319 -16.02 -12.53 2.16
C PRO A 319 -15.19 -12.14 3.39
N GLY A 320 -14.81 -13.13 4.20
CA GLY A 320 -13.92 -12.92 5.34
C GLY A 320 -12.58 -12.27 4.93
N ARG A 321 -12.01 -11.46 5.83
CA ARG A 321 -10.68 -10.85 5.68
C ARG A 321 -9.86 -11.16 6.93
N THR A 322 -8.64 -11.64 6.73
CA THR A 322 -7.64 -11.80 7.79
C THR A 322 -6.48 -10.85 7.53
N ILE A 323 -5.97 -10.21 8.57
CA ILE A 323 -4.79 -9.34 8.49
C ILE A 323 -3.73 -9.91 9.42
N LYS A 324 -2.56 -10.23 8.84
CA LYS A 324 -1.37 -10.62 9.58
C LYS A 324 -0.28 -9.58 9.37
N THR A 325 0.39 -9.20 10.44
CA THR A 325 1.55 -8.31 10.36
C THR A 325 2.76 -9.07 10.88
N TYR A 326 3.76 -9.21 10.03
CA TYR A 326 5.04 -9.82 10.35
C TYR A 326 6.01 -8.71 10.73
N PHE A 327 6.55 -8.80 11.92
CA PHE A 327 7.58 -7.89 12.42
C PHE A 327 8.94 -8.55 12.24
N LEU A 328 9.81 -7.91 11.46
CA LEU A 328 11.08 -8.46 11.04
C LEU A 328 12.23 -7.61 11.58
N PRO A 329 13.22 -8.20 12.27
CA PRO A 329 14.38 -7.47 12.74
C PRO A 329 15.26 -7.07 11.55
N MET A 330 15.96 -5.94 11.67
CA MET A 330 17.00 -5.56 10.72
C MET A 330 18.22 -6.48 10.85
N ALA A 331 18.82 -6.83 9.73
CA ALA A 331 20.18 -7.38 9.75
C ALA A 331 21.18 -6.31 10.24
N GLU A 332 22.31 -6.72 10.81
CA GLU A 332 23.31 -5.81 11.42
C GLU A 332 23.81 -4.75 10.43
N GLU A 333 24.16 -5.15 9.21
CA GLU A 333 24.59 -4.20 8.16
C GLU A 333 23.45 -3.29 7.70
N GLN A 334 22.21 -3.80 7.63
CA GLN A 334 21.03 -3.01 7.34
C GLN A 334 20.79 -1.95 8.43
N GLN A 335 20.92 -2.32 9.69
CA GLN A 335 20.78 -1.43 10.84
C GLN A 335 21.85 -0.33 10.82
N SER A 336 23.11 -0.67 10.55
CA SER A 336 24.20 0.32 10.42
C SER A 336 23.85 1.38 9.38
N ARG A 337 23.40 0.97 8.19
CA ARG A 337 23.00 1.89 7.12
C ARG A 337 21.73 2.68 7.44
N TYR A 338 20.83 2.13 8.23
CA TYR A 338 19.65 2.83 8.71
C TYR A 338 20.05 3.97 9.65
N GLU A 339 21.00 3.73 10.57
CA GLU A 339 21.50 4.74 11.51
C GLU A 339 22.20 5.90 10.80
N ASP A 340 22.87 5.68 9.67
CA ASP A 340 23.48 6.74 8.85
C ASP A 340 22.48 7.79 8.39
N TYR A 341 21.21 7.40 8.18
CA TYR A 341 20.12 8.31 7.82
C TYR A 341 19.32 8.78 9.04
N TYR A 342 19.19 7.93 10.05
CA TYR A 342 18.43 8.23 11.26
C TYR A 342 19.07 9.35 12.09
N ALA A 343 20.39 9.30 12.33
CA ALA A 343 21.09 10.28 13.13
C ALA A 343 20.99 11.73 12.58
N PRO A 344 21.23 11.99 11.27
CA PRO A 344 21.01 13.32 10.69
C PRO A 344 19.55 13.75 10.70
N ALA A 345 18.60 12.82 10.48
CA ALA A 345 17.17 13.15 10.54
C ALA A 345 16.76 13.59 11.93
N ARG A 346 17.22 12.89 12.99
CA ARG A 346 16.99 13.26 14.38
C ARG A 346 17.56 14.64 14.73
N GLN A 347 18.74 15.00 14.21
CA GLN A 347 19.33 16.33 14.42
C GLN A 347 18.47 17.43 13.78
N LEU A 348 17.96 17.22 12.55
CA LEU A 348 17.07 18.16 11.88
C LEU A 348 15.74 18.33 12.63
N ILE A 349 15.20 17.25 13.16
CA ILE A 349 13.98 17.28 13.97
C ILE A 349 14.21 18.04 15.28
N ALA A 350 15.31 17.79 15.99
CA ALA A 350 15.68 18.54 17.20
C ALA A 350 15.87 20.05 16.91
N LYS A 351 16.42 20.39 15.74
CA LYS A 351 16.54 21.77 15.26
C LYS A 351 15.18 22.40 14.98
N ALA A 352 14.25 21.61 14.41
CA ALA A 352 12.90 22.05 14.11
C ALA A 352 12.09 22.43 15.37
N GLN A 353 12.41 21.85 16.52
CA GLN A 353 11.83 22.21 17.82
C GLN A 353 12.23 23.60 18.28
N ARG A 354 13.42 24.05 17.88
CA ARG A 354 13.98 25.35 18.33
C ARG A 354 13.68 26.48 17.34
N ARG A 355 13.59 26.18 16.05
CA ARG A 355 13.28 27.14 14.99
C ARG A 355 12.66 26.45 13.77
N PRO A 356 11.87 27.13 12.95
CA PRO A 356 11.40 26.59 11.68
C PRO A 356 12.55 26.16 10.77
N LEU A 357 12.44 24.99 10.14
CA LEU A 357 13.40 24.53 9.14
C LEU A 357 13.36 25.41 7.88
N THR A 358 14.51 25.68 7.31
CA THR A 358 14.63 26.26 5.97
C THR A 358 14.08 25.28 4.91
N GLN A 359 13.87 25.75 3.69
CA GLN A 359 13.41 24.90 2.59
C GLN A 359 14.39 23.74 2.34
N ALA A 360 15.69 24.02 2.26
CA ALA A 360 16.73 23.02 2.03
C ALA A 360 16.82 21.98 3.19
N GLU A 361 16.70 22.43 4.45
CA GLU A 361 16.69 21.54 5.61
C GLU A 361 15.46 20.63 5.60
N PHE A 362 14.34 21.16 5.19
CA PHE A 362 13.10 20.40 5.09
C PHE A 362 13.15 19.35 3.96
N GLU A 363 13.66 19.72 2.79
CA GLU A 363 13.88 18.79 1.67
C GLU A 363 14.87 17.69 2.05
N ARG A 364 15.96 18.07 2.74
CA ARG A 364 16.92 17.09 3.27
C ARG A 364 16.27 16.13 4.25
N LEU A 365 15.42 16.60 5.16
CA LEU A 365 14.69 15.74 6.09
C LEU A 365 13.76 14.76 5.35
N GLN A 366 13.04 15.22 4.34
CA GLN A 366 12.19 14.35 3.52
C GLN A 366 13.01 13.27 2.79
N MET A 367 14.17 13.63 2.24
CA MET A 367 15.08 12.69 1.60
C MET A 367 15.58 11.63 2.59
N LEU A 368 16.04 12.05 3.77
CA LEU A 368 16.52 11.12 4.81
C LEU A 368 15.44 10.11 5.23
N LEU A 369 14.20 10.57 5.42
CA LEU A 369 13.08 9.69 5.75
C LEU A 369 12.75 8.70 4.62
N ALA A 370 12.86 9.14 3.36
CA ALA A 370 12.69 8.24 2.22
C ALA A 370 13.81 7.18 2.18
N CYS A 371 15.07 7.58 2.41
CA CYS A 371 16.20 6.66 2.50
C CYS A 371 16.03 5.65 3.65
N MET A 372 15.60 6.10 4.83
CA MET A 372 15.30 5.21 5.96
C MET A 372 14.26 4.14 5.59
N ARG A 373 13.18 4.52 4.89
CA ARG A 373 12.16 3.57 4.43
C ARG A 373 12.70 2.59 3.39
N MET A 374 13.52 3.08 2.45
CA MET A 374 14.18 2.21 1.46
C MET A 374 15.06 1.17 2.14
N VAL A 375 15.82 1.58 3.16
CA VAL A 375 16.68 0.68 3.94
C VAL A 375 15.85 -0.31 4.76
N CYS A 376 14.66 0.05 5.25
CA CYS A 376 13.75 -0.89 5.92
C CYS A 376 13.38 -2.07 5.00
N ASP A 377 13.23 -1.84 3.70
CA ASP A 377 12.98 -2.91 2.75
C ASP A 377 14.27 -3.66 2.43
N THR A 378 15.27 -2.94 1.95
CA THR A 378 16.62 -3.42 1.69
C THR A 378 17.56 -2.26 1.37
N PRO A 379 18.80 -2.29 1.84
CA PRO A 379 19.83 -1.34 1.41
C PRO A 379 20.07 -1.35 -0.09
N ALA A 380 19.79 -2.47 -0.80
CA ALA A 380 20.01 -2.62 -2.24
C ALA A 380 19.24 -1.61 -3.11
N ILE A 381 18.17 -1.01 -2.59
CA ILE A 381 17.46 0.08 -3.27
C ILE A 381 18.36 1.30 -3.47
N LEU A 382 19.25 1.58 -2.49
CA LEU A 382 20.18 2.71 -2.51
C LEU A 382 21.56 2.31 -3.01
N ASP A 383 22.04 1.14 -2.57
CA ASP A 383 23.33 0.57 -2.92
C ASP A 383 23.17 -0.87 -3.43
N PRO A 384 23.19 -1.10 -4.76
CA PRO A 384 22.98 -2.43 -5.35
C PRO A 384 23.97 -3.50 -4.90
N ALA A 385 25.10 -3.11 -4.30
CA ALA A 385 26.10 -4.05 -3.81
C ALA A 385 25.65 -4.74 -2.52
N CYS A 386 24.74 -4.13 -1.75
CA CYS A 386 24.26 -4.67 -0.47
C CYS A 386 22.85 -5.28 -0.64
N ARG A 387 22.80 -6.57 -0.94
CA ARG A 387 21.53 -7.30 -1.22
C ARG A 387 20.88 -7.94 0.00
N ILE A 388 21.19 -7.47 1.19
CA ILE A 388 20.59 -7.97 2.43
C ILE A 388 19.13 -7.51 2.52
N SER A 389 18.19 -8.45 2.72
CA SER A 389 16.79 -8.15 2.88
C SER A 389 16.06 -9.24 3.68
N PRO A 390 15.94 -9.11 5.00
CA PRO A 390 15.12 -10.02 5.80
C PRO A 390 13.66 -10.10 5.31
N LYS A 391 13.16 -9.02 4.71
CA LYS A 391 11.82 -9.02 4.10
C LYS A 391 11.70 -9.93 2.88
N LEU A 392 12.75 -10.05 2.05
CA LEU A 392 12.75 -10.98 0.91
C LEU A 392 12.85 -12.42 1.37
N GLU A 393 13.64 -12.69 2.39
CA GLU A 393 13.78 -14.04 2.97
C GLU A 393 12.45 -14.51 3.57
N GLU A 394 11.78 -13.66 4.35
CA GLU A 394 10.44 -13.98 4.89
C GLU A 394 9.38 -14.08 3.78
N LEU A 395 9.47 -13.19 2.76
CA LEU A 395 8.54 -13.21 1.62
C LEU A 395 8.62 -14.51 0.83
N GLU A 396 9.80 -15.10 0.68
CA GLU A 396 10.00 -16.40 0.03
C GLU A 396 9.16 -17.48 0.71
N GLY A 397 9.30 -17.64 2.03
CA GLY A 397 8.51 -18.59 2.81
C GLY A 397 7.01 -18.33 2.75
N ILE A 398 6.60 -17.06 2.82
CA ILE A 398 5.19 -16.67 2.70
C ILE A 398 4.62 -17.00 1.31
N LEU A 399 5.41 -16.78 0.24
CA LEU A 399 4.98 -17.09 -1.12
C LEU A 399 4.90 -18.59 -1.34
N ASP A 400 5.84 -19.36 -0.81
CA ASP A 400 5.83 -20.82 -0.86
C ASP A 400 4.55 -21.37 -0.23
N ASP A 401 4.25 -20.97 1.01
CA ASP A 401 3.03 -21.37 1.71
C ASP A 401 1.74 -20.97 0.96
N LEU A 402 1.69 -19.75 0.40
CA LEU A 402 0.49 -19.28 -0.28
C LEU A 402 0.29 -19.93 -1.64
N LEU A 403 1.37 -20.28 -2.32
CA LEU A 403 1.35 -20.83 -3.66
C LEU A 403 1.28 -22.37 -3.68
N ASP A 404 1.34 -23.04 -2.55
CA ASP A 404 1.01 -24.46 -2.41
C ASP A 404 -0.45 -24.76 -2.83
N GLU A 405 -1.36 -23.82 -2.64
CA GLU A 405 -2.72 -23.93 -3.18
C GLU A 405 -2.69 -23.69 -4.71
N PRO A 406 -3.08 -24.68 -5.56
CA PRO A 406 -2.86 -24.62 -7.00
C PRO A 406 -3.45 -23.40 -7.72
N ASP A 407 -4.62 -22.94 -7.30
CA ASP A 407 -5.36 -21.83 -7.96
C ASP A 407 -5.25 -20.49 -7.23
N ARG A 408 -4.35 -20.40 -6.26
CA ARG A 408 -4.20 -19.17 -5.49
C ARG A 408 -3.39 -18.15 -6.25
N LYS A 409 -3.93 -16.94 -6.35
CA LYS A 409 -3.23 -15.78 -6.94
C LYS A 409 -2.96 -14.75 -5.85
N VAL A 410 -1.78 -14.14 -5.92
CA VAL A 410 -1.25 -13.22 -4.90
C VAL A 410 -0.92 -11.87 -5.54
N ILE A 411 -1.25 -10.79 -4.85
CA ILE A 411 -0.83 -9.43 -5.21
C ILE A 411 0.25 -9.00 -4.24
N VAL A 412 1.38 -8.53 -4.75
CA VAL A 412 2.48 -7.98 -3.95
C VAL A 412 2.63 -6.50 -4.26
N PHE A 413 2.54 -5.67 -3.23
CA PHE A 413 2.72 -4.22 -3.33
C PHE A 413 4.01 -3.75 -2.67
N SER A 414 4.71 -2.85 -3.36
CA SER A 414 5.76 -2.02 -2.79
C SER A 414 5.72 -0.61 -3.40
N GLU A 415 6.10 0.41 -2.65
CA GLU A 415 6.27 1.77 -3.16
C GLU A 415 7.49 1.85 -4.11
N TRP A 416 8.46 0.96 -3.93
CA TRP A 416 9.75 0.98 -4.62
C TRP A 416 9.80 -0.03 -5.76
N GLU A 417 9.98 0.45 -7.00
CA GLU A 417 10.08 -0.41 -8.18
C GLU A 417 11.31 -1.33 -8.12
N ARG A 418 12.42 -0.87 -7.51
CA ARG A 418 13.61 -1.71 -7.30
C ARG A 418 13.35 -2.89 -6.36
N MET A 419 12.56 -2.68 -5.30
CA MET A 419 12.14 -3.79 -4.43
C MET A 419 11.32 -4.81 -5.19
N LEU A 420 10.35 -4.36 -5.99
CA LEU A 420 9.56 -5.26 -6.83
C LEU A 420 10.40 -6.00 -7.87
N THR A 421 11.49 -5.39 -8.36
CA THR A 421 12.42 -6.09 -9.26
C THR A 421 13.07 -7.27 -8.56
N MET A 422 13.51 -7.12 -7.32
CA MET A 422 14.06 -8.21 -6.51
C MET A 422 13.01 -9.27 -6.17
N VAL A 423 11.78 -8.86 -5.88
CA VAL A 423 10.66 -9.81 -5.70
C VAL A 423 10.39 -10.59 -7.00
N ARG A 424 10.53 -9.97 -8.16
CA ARG A 424 10.40 -10.67 -9.45
C ARG A 424 11.56 -11.63 -9.72
N GLU A 425 12.78 -11.27 -9.32
CA GLU A 425 13.95 -12.17 -9.37
C GLU A 425 13.69 -13.38 -8.48
N LEU A 426 13.25 -13.17 -7.24
CA LEU A 426 12.87 -14.24 -6.30
C LEU A 426 11.78 -15.15 -6.88
N ALA A 427 10.70 -14.57 -7.43
CA ALA A 427 9.63 -15.34 -8.08
C ALA A 427 10.16 -16.19 -9.24
N GLY A 428 11.11 -15.66 -10.03
CA GLY A 428 11.79 -16.41 -11.09
C GLY A 428 12.61 -17.57 -10.56
N GLU A 429 13.31 -17.41 -9.44
CA GLU A 429 14.06 -18.47 -8.76
C GLU A 429 13.12 -19.58 -8.24
N MET A 430 11.93 -19.21 -7.76
CA MET A 430 10.85 -20.12 -7.34
C MET A 430 10.11 -20.77 -8.53
N GLY A 431 10.41 -20.38 -9.78
CA GLY A 431 9.70 -20.87 -10.97
C GLY A 431 8.28 -20.33 -11.13
N VAL A 432 7.94 -19.19 -10.49
CA VAL A 432 6.60 -18.58 -10.49
C VAL A 432 6.56 -17.40 -11.45
N ASP A 433 5.62 -17.44 -12.41
CA ASP A 433 5.41 -16.31 -13.33
C ASP A 433 4.67 -15.16 -12.67
N ALA A 434 5.15 -13.93 -12.92
CA ALA A 434 4.66 -12.71 -12.30
C ALA A 434 4.28 -11.66 -13.35
N ALA A 435 3.05 -11.12 -13.25
CA ALA A 435 2.64 -9.95 -13.98
C ALA A 435 3.24 -8.68 -13.37
N TRP A 436 3.65 -7.74 -14.21
CA TRP A 436 4.35 -6.52 -13.83
C TRP A 436 3.51 -5.27 -14.06
N HIS A 437 3.27 -4.48 -13.00
CA HIS A 437 2.45 -3.28 -13.10
C HIS A 437 3.06 -2.10 -12.34
N THR A 438 3.85 -1.29 -13.03
CA THR A 438 4.53 -0.13 -12.45
C THR A 438 4.30 1.16 -13.23
N GLY A 439 4.74 2.28 -12.66
CA GLY A 439 4.67 3.58 -13.30
C GLY A 439 5.47 3.68 -14.61
N SER A 440 6.54 2.91 -14.76
CA SER A 440 7.42 2.90 -15.93
C SER A 440 6.80 2.30 -17.19
N LEU A 441 5.78 1.44 -17.06
CA LEU A 441 5.11 0.81 -18.20
C LEU A 441 4.13 1.74 -18.92
N SER A 442 4.05 1.60 -20.25
CA SER A 442 2.99 2.22 -21.04
C SER A 442 1.60 1.66 -20.67
N GLN A 443 0.55 2.44 -20.89
CA GLN A 443 -0.82 2.02 -20.58
C GLN A 443 -1.22 0.73 -21.30
N GLN A 444 -0.78 0.54 -22.55
CA GLN A 444 -1.07 -0.67 -23.32
C GLN A 444 -0.44 -1.90 -22.68
N ARG A 445 0.83 -1.81 -22.27
CA ARG A 445 1.53 -2.91 -21.57
C ARG A 445 0.90 -3.21 -20.21
N ARG A 446 0.54 -2.18 -19.43
CA ARG A 446 -0.16 -2.38 -18.16
C ARG A 446 -1.47 -3.14 -18.34
N ARG A 447 -2.26 -2.81 -19.39
CA ARG A 447 -3.51 -3.53 -19.70
C ARG A 447 -3.24 -5.00 -20.06
N ALA A 448 -2.19 -5.27 -20.83
CA ALA A 448 -1.78 -6.64 -21.17
C ALA A 448 -1.41 -7.45 -19.92
N GLU A 449 -0.62 -6.88 -19.00
CA GLU A 449 -0.22 -7.53 -17.75
C GLU A 449 -1.42 -7.80 -16.81
N ILE A 450 -2.35 -6.86 -16.70
CA ILE A 450 -3.59 -7.05 -15.93
C ILE A 450 -4.41 -8.20 -16.52
N ASN A 451 -4.56 -8.25 -17.85
CA ASN A 451 -5.31 -9.31 -18.53
C ASN A 451 -4.61 -10.65 -18.37
N ARG A 452 -3.28 -10.70 -18.48
CA ARG A 452 -2.49 -11.90 -18.22
C ARG A 452 -2.73 -12.43 -16.81
N PHE A 453 -2.61 -11.59 -15.79
CA PHE A 453 -2.90 -12.00 -14.43
C PHE A 453 -4.33 -12.48 -14.22
N LYS A 454 -5.32 -11.84 -14.85
CA LYS A 454 -6.74 -12.21 -14.71
C LYS A 454 -7.05 -13.58 -15.34
N HIS A 455 -6.50 -13.88 -16.51
CA HIS A 455 -6.96 -14.97 -17.37
C HIS A 455 -5.97 -16.11 -17.55
N ASP A 456 -4.69 -15.89 -17.32
CA ASP A 456 -3.67 -16.93 -17.40
C ASP A 456 -3.53 -17.64 -16.04
N PRO A 457 -3.84 -18.95 -15.95
CA PRO A 457 -3.66 -19.72 -14.71
C PRO A 457 -2.19 -19.83 -14.27
N ALA A 458 -1.24 -19.81 -15.20
CA ALA A 458 0.18 -19.88 -14.89
C ALA A 458 0.70 -18.59 -14.22
N CYS A 459 0.10 -17.44 -14.55
CA CYS A 459 0.47 -16.17 -13.95
C CYS A 459 -0.18 -16.02 -12.57
N ARG A 460 0.55 -16.39 -11.52
CA ARG A 460 0.02 -16.47 -10.16
C ARG A 460 0.38 -15.27 -9.27
N LEU A 461 1.36 -14.47 -9.65
CA LEU A 461 1.77 -13.25 -8.94
C LEU A 461 1.43 -11.98 -9.74
N PHE A 462 1.05 -10.93 -9.04
CA PHE A 462 0.88 -9.58 -9.58
C PHE A 462 1.72 -8.59 -8.78
N LEU A 463 2.81 -8.12 -9.35
CA LEU A 463 3.75 -7.20 -8.71
C LEU A 463 3.40 -5.77 -9.10
N SER A 464 3.07 -4.92 -8.13
CA SER A 464 2.61 -3.58 -8.43
C SER A 464 3.13 -2.53 -7.46
N THR A 465 3.47 -1.36 -8.01
CA THR A 465 3.63 -0.15 -7.20
C THR A 465 2.26 0.44 -6.86
N ASP A 466 2.23 1.52 -6.08
CA ASP A 466 0.99 2.26 -5.78
C ASP A 466 0.20 2.70 -7.02
N SER A 467 0.80 2.68 -8.21
CA SER A 467 0.09 2.90 -9.47
C SER A 467 -1.04 1.89 -9.71
N GLY A 468 -0.90 0.66 -9.20
CA GLY A 468 -1.92 -0.39 -9.22
C GLY A 468 -2.86 -0.38 -8.03
N SER A 469 -2.61 0.46 -7.03
CA SER A 469 -3.50 0.58 -5.86
C SER A 469 -4.79 1.34 -6.18
N VAL A 470 -4.86 2.04 -7.31
CA VAL A 470 -6.02 2.88 -7.67
C VAL A 470 -6.91 2.15 -8.67
N GLY A 471 -8.12 1.77 -8.24
CA GLY A 471 -9.26 1.38 -9.08
C GLY A 471 -9.23 0.02 -9.76
N LEU A 472 -8.09 -0.68 -9.88
CA LEU A 472 -8.02 -1.98 -10.56
C LEU A 472 -8.89 -3.04 -9.90
N ASN A 473 -9.51 -3.88 -10.72
CA ASN A 473 -10.26 -5.05 -10.27
C ASN A 473 -9.38 -6.30 -10.40
N LEU A 474 -8.91 -6.82 -9.27
CA LEU A 474 -8.04 -7.99 -9.18
C LEU A 474 -8.63 -9.05 -8.22
N GLN A 475 -9.95 -9.26 -8.28
CA GLN A 475 -10.69 -10.21 -7.45
C GLN A 475 -10.29 -11.67 -7.66
N VAL A 476 -9.54 -11.96 -8.72
CA VAL A 476 -8.97 -13.31 -8.94
C VAL A 476 -7.94 -13.67 -7.87
N ALA A 477 -7.37 -12.65 -7.19
CA ALA A 477 -6.42 -12.86 -6.10
C ALA A 477 -7.15 -13.01 -4.76
N SER A 478 -6.65 -13.91 -3.91
CA SER A 478 -7.14 -14.13 -2.55
C SER A 478 -6.09 -13.79 -1.48
N ALA A 479 -4.93 -13.27 -1.88
CA ALA A 479 -3.91 -12.78 -0.97
C ALA A 479 -3.35 -11.43 -1.43
N VAL A 480 -3.06 -10.55 -0.48
CA VAL A 480 -2.42 -9.24 -0.71
C VAL A 480 -1.26 -9.12 0.27
N ILE A 481 -0.06 -8.94 -0.25
CA ILE A 481 1.16 -8.73 0.53
C ILE A 481 1.61 -7.29 0.36
N ASN A 482 1.79 -6.57 1.45
CA ASN A 482 2.39 -5.25 1.49
C ASN A 482 3.82 -5.40 2.00
N VAL A 483 4.80 -5.27 1.11
CA VAL A 483 6.22 -5.35 1.46
C VAL A 483 6.63 -4.12 2.27
N ASP A 484 6.03 -2.98 1.97
CA ASP A 484 6.14 -1.73 2.73
C ASP A 484 4.76 -1.15 3.06
N LEU A 485 4.71 -0.33 4.11
CA LEU A 485 3.49 0.37 4.50
C LEU A 485 3.45 1.79 3.92
N PRO A 486 2.35 2.19 3.27
CA PRO A 486 2.19 3.55 2.80
C PRO A 486 1.94 4.51 3.98
N TRP A 487 2.35 5.79 3.84
CA TRP A 487 2.09 6.85 4.84
C TRP A 487 0.61 7.14 5.11
N ASN A 488 -0.25 6.75 4.18
CA ASN A 488 -1.67 7.04 4.22
C ASN A 488 -2.46 5.74 4.39
N PRO A 489 -3.28 5.60 5.47
CA PRO A 489 -4.11 4.42 5.69
C PRO A 489 -5.06 4.16 4.52
N ALA A 490 -5.55 5.22 3.88
CA ALA A 490 -6.39 5.07 2.71
C ALA A 490 -5.70 4.35 1.55
N ARG A 491 -4.39 4.52 1.36
CA ARG A 491 -3.64 3.78 0.34
C ARG A 491 -3.50 2.31 0.70
N LEU A 492 -3.29 1.99 1.97
CA LEU A 492 -3.26 0.60 2.43
C LEU A 492 -4.61 -0.08 2.16
N GLU A 493 -5.71 0.56 2.53
CA GLU A 493 -7.06 0.06 2.22
C GLU A 493 -7.32 0.00 0.70
N GLN A 494 -6.76 0.94 -0.09
CA GLN A 494 -6.82 0.87 -1.56
C GLN A 494 -6.12 -0.36 -2.10
N ARG A 495 -4.92 -0.71 -1.62
CA ARG A 495 -4.20 -1.93 -1.98
C ARG A 495 -5.04 -3.17 -1.66
N ILE A 496 -5.56 -3.26 -0.44
CA ILE A 496 -6.39 -4.37 0.02
C ILE A 496 -7.68 -4.50 -0.80
N ALA A 497 -8.33 -3.39 -1.10
CA ALA A 497 -9.57 -3.34 -1.87
C ALA A 497 -9.40 -3.78 -3.35
N ARG A 498 -8.21 -4.12 -3.81
CA ARG A 498 -8.01 -4.74 -5.14
C ARG A 498 -8.50 -6.18 -5.16
N ALA A 499 -8.24 -6.94 -4.10
CA ALA A 499 -8.67 -8.32 -3.94
C ALA A 499 -9.94 -8.44 -3.09
N TRP A 500 -10.02 -7.68 -1.98
CA TRP A 500 -11.13 -7.73 -1.04
C TRP A 500 -12.30 -6.84 -1.49
N ARG A 501 -13.14 -7.41 -2.28
CA ARG A 501 -14.32 -6.73 -2.87
C ARG A 501 -15.50 -7.67 -2.89
N LYS A 502 -16.68 -7.12 -3.18
CA LYS A 502 -17.88 -7.91 -3.44
C LYS A 502 -17.66 -8.88 -4.61
N ASN A 503 -18.29 -10.04 -4.54
CA ASN A 503 -18.12 -11.18 -5.46
C ASN A 503 -16.74 -11.84 -5.42
N GLN A 504 -15.95 -11.57 -4.40
CA GLN A 504 -14.81 -12.41 -4.06
C GLN A 504 -15.35 -13.67 -3.38
N MET A 505 -15.01 -14.82 -3.94
CA MET A 505 -15.53 -16.12 -3.49
C MET A 505 -14.71 -16.72 -2.35
N ARG A 506 -13.48 -16.23 -2.15
CA ARG A 506 -12.53 -16.73 -1.14
C ARG A 506 -12.30 -15.70 -0.06
N SER A 507 -11.99 -16.14 1.15
CA SER A 507 -11.45 -15.30 2.20
C SER A 507 -10.13 -14.66 1.72
N VAL A 508 -9.93 -13.37 2.00
CA VAL A 508 -8.73 -12.64 1.57
C VAL A 508 -7.74 -12.52 2.71
N SER A 509 -6.54 -13.05 2.49
CA SER A 509 -5.41 -12.91 3.41
C SER A 509 -4.64 -11.63 3.09
N VAL A 510 -4.51 -10.74 4.07
CA VAL A 510 -3.69 -9.53 3.98
C VAL A 510 -2.47 -9.70 4.85
N ILE A 511 -1.30 -9.55 4.27
CA ILE A 511 -0.02 -9.71 4.93
C ILE A 511 0.75 -8.40 4.83
N ASN A 512 1.20 -7.88 5.97
CA ASN A 512 2.03 -6.69 6.05
C ASN A 512 3.41 -7.09 6.58
N LEU A 513 4.47 -6.73 5.86
CA LEU A 513 5.84 -6.88 6.33
C LEU A 513 6.29 -5.54 6.92
N VAL A 514 6.72 -5.56 8.16
CA VAL A 514 7.10 -4.37 8.93
C VAL A 514 8.45 -4.59 9.58
N THR A 515 9.39 -3.72 9.31
CA THR A 515 10.69 -3.77 9.96
C THR A 515 10.57 -3.28 11.40
N GLU A 516 10.98 -4.11 12.36
CA GLU A 516 10.96 -3.80 13.79
C GLU A 516 11.83 -2.58 14.12
N ASP A 517 11.49 -1.88 15.19
CA ASP A 517 12.24 -0.75 15.75
C ASP A 517 12.63 0.32 14.72
N SER A 518 11.81 0.47 13.69
CA SER A 518 12.04 1.34 12.56
C SER A 518 10.94 2.39 12.37
N ILE A 519 11.17 3.26 11.40
CA ILE A 519 10.16 4.21 10.93
C ILE A 519 8.86 3.52 10.49
N GLU A 520 8.92 2.30 9.95
CA GLU A 520 7.73 1.55 9.51
C GLU A 520 6.87 1.08 10.68
N HIS A 521 7.49 0.60 11.76
CA HIS A 521 6.78 0.23 12.98
C HIS A 521 5.96 1.42 13.51
N ASN A 522 6.55 2.60 13.50
CA ASN A 522 5.87 3.83 13.93
C ASN A 522 4.80 4.32 12.95
N ILE A 523 4.98 4.07 11.64
CA ILE A 523 3.95 4.33 10.63
C ILE A 523 2.71 3.49 10.91
N LEU A 524 2.84 2.23 11.28
CA LEU A 524 1.71 1.36 11.63
C LEU A 524 0.85 1.96 12.74
N HIS A 525 1.46 2.47 13.82
CA HIS A 525 0.75 3.16 14.89
C HIS A 525 0.05 4.45 14.41
N LEU A 526 0.68 5.21 13.52
CA LEU A 526 0.12 6.44 12.96
C LEU A 526 -1.09 6.16 12.07
N LEU A 527 -1.09 5.04 11.33
CA LEU A 527 -2.20 4.64 10.46
C LEU A 527 -3.50 4.47 11.25
N GLY A 528 -3.45 3.84 12.43
CA GLY A 528 -4.61 3.69 13.31
C GLY A 528 -5.21 5.02 13.80
N ARG A 529 -4.37 6.02 14.10
CA ARG A 529 -4.83 7.34 14.57
C ARG A 529 -5.50 8.19 13.49
N LYS A 530 -5.06 8.09 12.24
CA LYS A 530 -5.65 8.87 11.12
C LYS A 530 -7.05 8.37 10.73
N GLN A 531 -7.33 7.11 10.94
CA GLN A 531 -8.65 6.55 10.69
C GLN A 531 -9.71 7.20 11.57
N ALA A 532 -9.38 7.53 12.82
CA ALA A 532 -10.29 8.12 13.80
C ALA A 532 -10.85 9.50 13.40
N LEU A 533 -10.08 10.35 12.66
CA LEU A 533 -10.56 11.65 12.19
C LEU A 533 -11.67 11.52 11.15
N ALA A 534 -11.48 10.63 10.17
CA ALA A 534 -12.49 10.39 9.13
C ALA A 534 -13.76 9.79 9.75
N ASP A 535 -13.58 8.86 10.68
CA ASP A 535 -14.67 8.18 11.39
C ASP A 535 -15.49 9.18 12.24
N GLY A 536 -14.86 10.13 12.91
CA GLY A 536 -15.54 11.12 13.74
C GLY A 536 -16.34 12.14 12.91
N VAL A 537 -15.71 12.80 11.94
CA VAL A 537 -16.34 13.91 11.19
C VAL A 537 -17.39 13.39 10.21
N ILE A 538 -17.16 12.28 9.54
CA ILE A 538 -18.03 11.83 8.44
C ILE A 538 -19.02 10.76 8.92
N ASP A 539 -18.53 9.75 9.64
CA ASP A 539 -19.35 8.60 10.04
C ASP A 539 -20.07 8.80 11.39
N GLY A 540 -19.64 9.80 12.17
CA GLY A 540 -20.21 10.09 13.49
C GLY A 540 -19.91 9.03 14.54
N ALA A 541 -18.93 8.18 14.28
CA ALA A 541 -18.41 7.23 15.24
C ALA A 541 -17.29 7.90 16.05
N GLY A 542 -17.43 7.95 17.36
CA GLY A 542 -16.46 8.55 18.27
C GLY A 542 -16.86 9.94 18.79
N ASP A 543 -16.16 10.37 19.82
CA ASP A 543 -16.37 11.67 20.46
C ASP A 543 -15.71 12.79 19.65
N LEU A 544 -16.52 13.63 19.00
CA LEU A 544 -16.06 14.79 18.22
C LEU A 544 -15.25 15.79 19.05
N ALA A 545 -15.43 15.81 20.38
CA ALA A 545 -14.71 16.71 21.28
C ALA A 545 -13.24 16.31 21.50
N THR A 546 -12.90 15.05 21.21
CA THR A 546 -11.52 14.52 21.34
C THR A 546 -10.67 14.71 20.09
N LEU A 547 -11.29 15.13 18.97
CA LEU A 547 -10.60 15.32 17.69
C LEU A 547 -9.85 16.65 17.70
N LYS A 548 -8.52 16.54 17.85
CA LYS A 548 -7.63 17.70 17.74
C LYS A 548 -7.17 17.90 16.30
N MET A 549 -7.10 19.16 15.90
CA MET A 549 -6.55 19.56 14.61
C MET A 549 -5.05 19.20 14.56
N PRO A 550 -4.60 18.47 13.52
CA PRO A 550 -3.18 18.36 13.29
C PRO A 550 -2.60 19.74 12.96
N SER A 551 -1.50 20.13 13.60
CA SER A 551 -0.80 21.38 13.33
C SER A 551 -0.61 21.60 11.83
N GLY A 552 -0.76 22.83 11.34
CA GLY A 552 -0.82 23.13 9.91
C GLY A 552 0.55 23.25 9.24
N GLY A 553 0.64 22.93 7.96
CA GLY A 553 1.81 23.18 7.12
C GLY A 553 3.05 22.36 7.46
N ARG A 554 4.24 22.98 7.35
CA ARG A 554 5.53 22.33 7.65
C ARG A 554 5.65 21.92 9.11
N ALA A 555 5.07 22.69 10.04
CA ALA A 555 5.08 22.37 11.46
C ALA A 555 4.36 21.02 11.75
N ALA A 556 3.21 20.78 11.12
CA ALA A 556 2.49 19.52 11.25
C ALA A 556 3.28 18.32 10.74
N LEU A 557 3.98 18.51 9.63
CA LEU A 557 4.80 17.44 9.08
C LEU A 557 5.98 17.14 10.00
N VAL A 558 6.64 18.19 10.54
CA VAL A 558 7.72 18.04 11.52
C VAL A 558 7.21 17.37 12.79
N GLU A 559 6.06 17.76 13.31
CA GLU A 559 5.44 17.14 14.50
C GLU A 559 5.10 15.66 14.26
N ARG A 560 4.56 15.32 13.09
CA ARG A 560 4.36 13.91 12.68
C ARG A 560 5.68 13.15 12.58
N MET A 561 6.70 13.77 12.00
CA MET A 561 8.04 13.18 11.92
C MET A 561 8.65 13.00 13.30
N GLN A 562 8.41 13.94 14.21
CA GLN A 562 8.79 13.81 15.62
C GLN A 562 8.08 12.64 16.29
N ALA A 563 6.76 12.51 16.10
CA ALA A 563 5.99 11.40 16.65
C ALA A 563 6.46 10.05 16.10
N ILE A 564 6.82 10.00 14.83
CA ILE A 564 7.34 8.80 14.16
C ILE A 564 8.76 8.46 14.66
N MET A 565 9.59 9.46 14.94
CA MET A 565 10.96 9.24 15.42
C MET A 565 11.08 9.21 16.95
N ALA A 566 10.13 9.78 17.70
CA ALA A 566 10.10 9.72 19.16
C ALA A 566 9.55 8.39 19.69
N ALA A 567 8.72 7.75 18.91
CA ALA A 567 8.15 6.44 19.22
C ALA A 567 9.03 5.26 18.78
N SER A 568 10.35 5.40 18.71
CA SER A 568 11.20 4.23 18.96
C SER A 568 10.84 3.77 20.36
N PRO A 569 10.21 2.63 20.55
CA PRO A 569 10.06 2.09 21.87
C PRO A 569 11.49 1.84 22.37
N ARG A 570 12.04 2.80 23.13
CA ARG A 570 13.04 2.43 24.10
C ARG A 570 12.36 1.37 24.94
N LEU A 571 12.76 0.12 24.71
CA LEU A 571 12.52 -0.96 25.63
C LEU A 571 11.11 -0.87 26.31
N VAL A 572 10.05 -1.09 25.56
CA VAL A 572 9.14 -2.09 26.09
C VAL A 572 10.09 -3.30 26.16
N THR A 573 10.59 -3.57 27.32
CA THR A 573 11.21 -4.84 27.65
C THR A 573 10.38 -5.84 26.89
N ARG A 574 10.97 -6.41 25.82
CA ARG A 574 10.38 -7.55 25.12
C ARG A 574 9.99 -8.43 26.29
N VAL A 575 8.70 -8.63 26.53
CA VAL A 575 8.27 -9.67 27.42
C VAL A 575 8.77 -10.90 26.69
N ARG A 576 9.99 -11.32 27.00
CA ARG A 576 10.57 -12.51 26.40
C ARG A 576 9.55 -13.59 26.65
N PRO A 577 9.18 -14.34 25.61
CA PRO A 577 8.30 -15.48 25.82
C PRO A 577 8.83 -16.30 26.99
N PRO A 578 7.97 -16.89 27.81
CA PRO A 578 8.40 -17.62 29.00
C PRO A 578 9.53 -18.61 28.72
N GLU A 579 9.53 -19.21 27.52
CA GLU A 579 10.58 -20.11 27.05
C GLU A 579 11.93 -19.41 26.85
N GLU A 580 11.97 -18.17 26.36
CA GLU A 580 13.23 -17.41 26.16
C GLU A 580 13.80 -16.92 27.50
N ILE A 581 12.93 -16.60 28.47
CA ILE A 581 13.34 -16.24 29.84
C ILE A 581 14.00 -17.43 30.52
N LEU A 582 13.37 -18.61 30.39
CA LEU A 582 13.88 -19.85 30.96
C LEU A 582 15.21 -20.22 30.32
N VAL A 583 15.34 -20.14 29.01
CA VAL A 583 16.58 -20.42 28.29
C VAL A 583 17.70 -19.46 28.71
N ALA A 584 17.45 -18.17 28.88
CA ALA A 584 18.43 -17.20 29.35
C ALA A 584 18.92 -17.51 30.78
N ASP A 585 18.01 -17.87 31.69
CA ASP A 585 18.36 -18.29 33.04
C ASP A 585 19.24 -19.58 33.04
N LEU A 586 18.94 -20.53 32.15
CA LEU A 586 19.69 -21.76 32.02
C LEU A 586 21.10 -21.55 31.44
N VAL A 587 21.23 -20.64 30.46
CA VAL A 587 22.54 -20.23 29.91
C VAL A 587 23.39 -19.60 30.97
N GLU A 588 22.85 -18.70 31.80
CA GLU A 588 23.56 -18.02 32.87
C GLU A 588 24.03 -18.99 33.95
N ARG A 589 23.23 -19.99 34.28
CA ARG A 589 23.50 -20.98 35.32
C ARG A 589 24.49 -22.09 34.95
N HIS A 590 24.34 -22.60 33.72
CA HIS A 590 25.05 -23.83 33.31
C HIS A 590 26.08 -23.60 32.22
N GLY A 591 26.12 -22.42 31.58
CA GLY A 591 27.07 -22.07 30.53
C GLY A 591 27.19 -23.17 29.48
N ASP A 592 28.43 -23.65 29.25
CA ASP A 592 28.73 -24.67 28.22
C ASP A 592 28.14 -26.07 28.50
N LYS A 593 27.64 -26.33 29.71
CA LYS A 593 26.95 -27.58 30.05
C LYS A 593 25.50 -27.61 29.63
N PHE A 594 24.93 -26.47 29.25
CA PHE A 594 23.63 -26.35 28.63
C PHE A 594 23.79 -26.42 27.10
N LEU A 595 23.46 -27.56 26.51
CA LEU A 595 23.87 -27.89 25.17
C LEU A 595 22.90 -27.42 24.11
N LEU A 596 21.57 -27.59 24.37
CA LEU A 596 20.54 -27.31 23.37
C LEU A 596 19.20 -26.93 24.02
N ALA A 597 18.48 -25.98 23.43
CA ALA A 597 17.09 -25.75 23.69
C ALA A 597 16.32 -25.58 22.36
N GLU A 598 15.26 -26.39 22.20
CA GLU A 598 14.36 -26.31 21.03
C GLU A 598 12.91 -26.18 21.50
N ALA A 599 12.22 -25.13 21.01
CA ALA A 599 10.79 -24.99 21.19
C ALA A 599 10.05 -25.81 20.13
N ARG A 600 9.07 -26.59 20.54
CA ARG A 600 8.18 -27.43 19.72
C ARG A 600 6.74 -27.15 20.11
N HIS A 601 5.81 -27.40 19.22
CA HIS A 601 4.39 -27.38 19.56
C HIS A 601 3.93 -28.82 19.83
N GLY A 602 3.35 -29.05 20.99
CA GLY A 602 2.74 -30.34 21.34
C GLY A 602 1.50 -30.62 20.48
N ILE A 603 1.03 -31.85 20.48
CA ILE A 603 -0.21 -32.26 19.78
C ILE A 603 -1.41 -31.43 20.21
N ASP A 604 -1.36 -30.85 21.41
CA ASP A 604 -2.37 -29.95 22.01
C ASP A 604 -2.19 -28.48 21.63
N GLY A 605 -1.24 -28.15 20.75
CA GLY A 605 -0.93 -26.79 20.30
C GLY A 605 -0.19 -25.92 21.34
N ARG A 606 0.17 -26.46 22.52
CA ARG A 606 0.92 -25.73 23.54
C ARG A 606 2.43 -25.78 23.24
N PRO A 607 3.17 -24.70 23.50
CA PRO A 607 4.62 -24.70 23.35
C PRO A 607 5.23 -25.69 24.34
N LYS A 608 6.10 -26.56 23.84
CA LYS A 608 6.87 -27.53 24.63
C LYS A 608 8.34 -27.35 24.34
N LEU A 609 9.18 -27.27 25.38
CA LEU A 609 10.61 -26.99 25.25
C LEU A 609 11.41 -28.30 25.50
N LEU A 610 12.22 -28.67 24.49
CA LEU A 610 13.21 -29.74 24.68
C LEU A 610 14.55 -29.12 25.12
N ILE A 611 15.07 -29.59 26.24
CA ILE A 611 16.32 -29.12 26.84
C ILE A 611 17.31 -30.27 26.95
N VAL A 612 18.56 -30.04 26.54
CA VAL A 612 19.64 -31.02 26.61
C VAL A 612 20.77 -30.49 27.47
N PHE A 613 21.17 -31.24 28.48
CA PHE A 613 22.29 -30.93 29.36
C PHE A 613 23.42 -31.97 29.28
N ASP A 614 24.63 -31.51 29.59
CA ASP A 614 25.79 -32.37 29.91
C ASP A 614 26.09 -32.29 31.41
N LEU A 615 25.18 -32.84 32.22
CA LEU A 615 25.22 -32.85 33.67
C LEU A 615 25.24 -34.28 34.18
N ASP A 616 25.77 -34.48 35.38
CA ASP A 616 25.70 -35.75 36.11
C ASP A 616 24.24 -36.05 36.57
N ALA A 617 23.90 -37.32 36.71
CA ALA A 617 22.54 -37.76 36.96
C ALA A 617 21.83 -37.07 38.16
N PRO A 618 22.48 -36.88 39.34
CA PRO A 618 21.82 -36.20 40.46
C PRO A 618 21.59 -34.71 40.20
N THR A 619 22.50 -34.01 39.54
CA THR A 619 22.35 -32.59 39.17
C THR A 619 21.26 -32.43 38.09
N LEU A 620 21.21 -33.31 37.13
CA LEU A 620 20.18 -33.33 36.08
C LEU A 620 18.79 -33.55 36.68
N ALA A 621 18.65 -34.48 37.62
CA ALA A 621 17.37 -34.72 38.29
C ALA A 621 16.90 -33.51 39.13
N ALA A 622 17.83 -32.81 39.81
CA ALA A 622 17.51 -31.60 40.58
C ALA A 622 17.07 -30.47 39.65
N GLU A 623 17.76 -30.28 38.52
CA GLU A 623 17.43 -29.23 37.57
C GLU A 623 16.13 -29.52 36.79
N THR A 624 15.86 -30.79 36.47
CA THR A 624 14.60 -31.22 35.88
C THR A 624 13.42 -30.90 36.82
N ALA A 625 13.58 -31.18 38.10
CA ALA A 625 12.54 -30.86 39.11
C ALA A 625 12.33 -29.35 39.27
N ARG A 626 13.41 -28.54 39.19
CA ARG A 626 13.34 -27.08 39.26
C ARG A 626 12.61 -26.48 38.03
N VAL A 627 12.99 -26.94 36.85
CA VAL A 627 12.41 -26.45 35.60
C VAL A 627 10.94 -26.86 35.48
N ALA A 628 10.60 -28.06 35.90
CA ALA A 628 9.22 -28.54 35.94
C ALA A 628 8.32 -27.78 36.95
N ALA A 629 8.89 -27.27 38.04
CA ALA A 629 8.17 -26.47 39.04
C ALA A 629 7.90 -25.02 38.59
N ALA A 630 8.49 -24.56 37.48
CA ALA A 630 8.29 -23.20 36.98
C ALA A 630 6.96 -22.96 36.28
N ASP A 631 6.10 -23.92 36.09
CA ASP A 631 4.71 -23.95 35.57
C ASP A 631 4.36 -23.04 34.37
N SER A 632 5.36 -22.39 33.77
CA SER A 632 5.18 -21.41 32.69
C SER A 632 5.29 -22.03 31.29
N VAL A 633 6.03 -23.15 31.14
CA VAL A 633 6.26 -23.86 29.88
C VAL A 633 6.39 -25.35 30.14
N ALA A 634 5.77 -26.19 29.34
CA ALA A 634 6.00 -27.63 29.38
C ALA A 634 7.42 -27.94 28.89
N VAL A 635 8.22 -28.66 29.67
CA VAL A 635 9.62 -28.90 29.40
C VAL A 635 9.93 -30.40 29.42
N ASP A 636 10.66 -30.89 28.40
CA ASP A 636 11.30 -32.19 28.38
C ASP A 636 12.82 -31.98 28.56
N VAL A 637 13.38 -32.51 29.64
CA VAL A 637 14.81 -32.43 29.91
C VAL A 637 15.45 -33.78 29.65
N ILE A 638 16.52 -33.81 28.85
CA ILE A 638 17.29 -35.02 28.55
C ILE A 638 18.79 -34.76 28.70
N ASP A 639 19.54 -35.85 28.93
CA ASP A 639 20.98 -35.79 28.96
C ASP A 639 21.58 -35.88 27.55
N ARG A 640 22.88 -35.54 27.46
CA ARG A 640 23.63 -35.61 26.21
C ARG A 640 23.64 -37.02 25.58
N ALA A 641 23.75 -38.07 26.39
CA ALA A 641 23.81 -39.44 25.89
C ALA A 641 22.52 -39.86 25.21
N THR A 642 21.40 -39.52 25.85
CA THR A 642 20.04 -39.73 25.29
C THR A 642 19.83 -38.93 24.01
N TRP A 643 20.26 -37.67 23.96
CA TRP A 643 20.22 -36.85 22.74
C TRP A 643 21.00 -37.46 21.58
N LEU A 644 22.23 -37.91 21.82
CA LEU A 644 23.05 -38.57 20.81
C LEU A 644 22.48 -39.90 20.34
N ALA A 645 21.84 -40.66 21.23
CA ALA A 645 21.11 -41.88 20.84
C ALA A 645 19.90 -41.56 19.94
N MET A 646 19.08 -40.52 20.27
CA MET A 646 17.97 -40.08 19.44
C MET A 646 18.43 -39.60 18.07
N GLN A 647 19.56 -38.90 17.97
CA GLN A 647 20.14 -38.46 16.70
C GLN A 647 20.59 -39.63 15.84
N ARG A 648 21.17 -40.70 16.44
CA ARG A 648 21.52 -41.92 15.72
C ARG A 648 20.29 -42.67 15.18
N PHE A 649 19.22 -42.76 15.97
CA PHE A 649 17.94 -43.33 15.53
C PHE A 649 17.26 -42.50 14.44
N ALA A 650 17.37 -41.19 14.51
CA ALA A 650 16.89 -40.34 13.41
C ALA A 650 17.72 -40.51 12.13
N ALA A 651 19.02 -40.59 12.22
CA ALA A 651 19.93 -40.83 11.08
C ALA A 651 19.71 -42.20 10.44
N SER A 652 19.31 -43.22 11.23
CA SER A 652 18.99 -44.55 10.70
C SER A 652 17.56 -44.72 10.16
N GLY A 653 16.74 -43.63 10.20
CA GLY A 653 15.34 -43.66 9.77
C GLY A 653 14.36 -44.35 10.73
N LEU A 654 14.83 -44.78 11.91
CA LEU A 654 14.00 -45.41 12.93
C LEU A 654 13.18 -44.39 13.77
N LEU A 655 13.55 -43.13 13.73
CA LEU A 655 12.81 -42.00 14.33
C LEU A 655 12.61 -40.89 13.28
N GLN A 656 11.39 -40.43 13.11
CA GLN A 656 11.09 -39.25 12.33
C GLN A 656 10.53 -38.17 13.27
N PHE A 657 11.11 -36.97 13.22
CA PHE A 657 10.56 -35.82 13.93
C PHE A 657 9.46 -35.22 13.05
N THR A 658 8.22 -35.28 13.49
CA THR A 658 7.02 -34.93 12.73
C THR A 658 6.60 -33.45 12.86
N HIS A 659 7.32 -32.63 13.61
CA HIS A 659 6.95 -31.22 13.85
C HIS A 659 8.17 -30.31 13.69
N GLU A 660 7.94 -29.12 13.15
CA GLU A 660 8.93 -28.05 13.10
C GLU A 660 9.37 -27.67 14.50
N SER A 661 10.70 -27.53 14.69
CA SER A 661 11.28 -27.07 15.94
C SER A 661 11.96 -25.73 15.74
N ARG A 662 11.74 -24.79 16.67
CA ARG A 662 12.44 -23.50 16.72
C ARG A 662 13.62 -23.63 17.66
N LEU A 663 14.83 -23.49 17.15
CA LEU A 663 16.05 -23.49 17.93
C LEU A 663 16.14 -22.20 18.75
N LEU A 664 16.25 -22.30 20.09
CA LEU A 664 16.39 -21.17 21.00
C LEU A 664 17.82 -21.02 21.53
N HIS A 665 18.53 -22.11 21.72
CA HIS A 665 19.92 -22.13 22.18
C HIS A 665 20.67 -23.35 21.64
N ARG A 666 21.94 -23.16 21.29
CA ARG A 666 22.88 -24.23 20.96
C ARG A 666 24.30 -23.85 21.43
N SER A 667 24.89 -24.69 22.25
CA SER A 667 26.27 -24.50 22.74
C SER A 667 27.29 -24.76 21.62
N THR A 668 28.39 -23.99 21.65
CA THR A 668 29.53 -24.17 20.76
C THR A 668 30.17 -25.56 20.87
N THR A 669 30.15 -26.15 22.06
CA THR A 669 30.65 -27.52 22.33
C THR A 669 29.89 -28.60 21.56
N LEU A 670 28.65 -28.38 21.20
CA LEU A 670 27.84 -29.27 20.34
C LEU A 670 28.18 -29.08 18.86
N ILE A 671 28.72 -27.93 18.49
CA ILE A 671 29.12 -27.57 17.12
C ILE A 671 30.51 -28.16 16.83
N GLU A 672 31.44 -28.07 17.75
CA GLU A 672 32.83 -28.55 17.55
C GLU A 672 32.93 -30.05 17.29
N GLN A 673 32.01 -30.87 17.81
CA GLN A 673 32.05 -32.32 17.58
C GLN A 673 31.44 -32.79 16.24
N ARG A 674 30.70 -31.90 15.55
CA ARG A 674 30.29 -32.12 14.15
C ARG A 674 31.30 -31.54 13.16
N ALA A 675 32.09 -30.58 13.56
CA ALA A 675 33.14 -29.97 12.75
C ALA A 675 34.28 -30.91 12.38
N ASP A 676 34.60 -31.92 13.20
CA ASP A 676 35.72 -32.87 12.96
C ASP A 676 35.45 -33.91 11.85
N ALA A 677 34.20 -34.05 11.36
CA ALA A 677 33.89 -35.05 10.35
C ALA A 677 33.43 -34.52 8.97
N SER A 678 33.11 -33.23 8.80
CA SER A 678 32.55 -32.73 7.53
C SER A 678 32.88 -31.26 7.14
N ALA A 679 33.69 -30.54 7.89
CA ALA A 679 33.97 -29.13 7.65
C ALA A 679 34.74 -28.81 6.35
N PRO A 680 35.75 -29.63 5.89
CA PRO A 680 36.43 -29.38 4.64
C PRO A 680 35.51 -29.52 3.42
N ASP A 681 34.59 -30.47 3.45
CA ASP A 681 33.72 -30.80 2.34
C ASP A 681 32.63 -29.77 2.07
N GLN A 682 32.08 -29.15 3.11
CA GLN A 682 31.05 -28.09 2.93
C GLN A 682 31.64 -26.75 2.41
N ARG A 683 32.82 -26.40 2.90
CA ARG A 683 33.51 -25.16 2.47
C ARG A 683 34.02 -25.31 1.02
N SER A 684 34.54 -26.48 0.65
CA SER A 684 34.95 -26.79 -0.72
C SER A 684 33.75 -26.72 -1.65
N ARG A 685 32.62 -27.32 -1.30
CA ARG A 685 31.38 -27.30 -2.11
C ARG A 685 30.91 -25.89 -2.38
N HIS A 686 30.84 -25.04 -1.36
CA HIS A 686 30.40 -23.64 -1.51
C HIS A 686 31.32 -22.86 -2.47
N LEU A 687 32.65 -23.05 -2.35
CA LEU A 687 33.62 -22.40 -3.23
C LEU A 687 33.52 -22.92 -4.68
N ILE A 688 33.18 -24.19 -4.89
CA ILE A 688 32.94 -24.81 -6.21
C ILE A 688 31.67 -24.20 -6.83
N GLU A 689 30.59 -24.04 -6.08
CA GLU A 689 29.35 -23.38 -6.55
C GLU A 689 29.59 -21.95 -6.97
N GLU A 690 30.38 -21.19 -6.21
CA GLU A 690 30.78 -19.83 -6.57
C GLU A 690 31.62 -19.79 -7.85
N ALA A 691 32.54 -20.75 -8.03
CA ALA A 691 33.34 -20.90 -9.24
C ALA A 691 32.46 -21.25 -10.46
N GLN A 692 31.50 -22.15 -10.33
CA GLN A 692 30.53 -22.50 -11.37
C GLN A 692 29.68 -21.29 -11.80
N ARG A 693 29.26 -20.47 -10.84
CA ARG A 693 28.49 -19.23 -11.12
C ARG A 693 29.34 -18.23 -11.91
N ALA A 694 30.60 -18.02 -11.52
CA ALA A 694 31.53 -17.13 -12.24
C ALA A 694 31.81 -17.67 -13.67
N LEU A 695 31.93 -18.96 -13.86
CA LEU A 695 32.12 -19.59 -15.19
C LEU A 695 30.91 -19.38 -16.11
N ARG A 696 29.70 -19.60 -15.62
CA ARG A 696 28.47 -19.32 -16.38
C ARG A 696 28.43 -17.85 -16.83
N MET A 697 28.81 -16.92 -15.99
CA MET A 697 28.86 -15.50 -16.33
C MET A 697 29.94 -15.18 -17.37
N ALA A 698 31.12 -15.78 -17.25
CA ALA A 698 32.18 -15.63 -18.25
C ALA A 698 31.76 -16.15 -19.64
N LYS A 699 31.06 -17.29 -19.72
CA LYS A 699 30.48 -17.81 -20.97
C LYS A 699 29.46 -16.87 -21.59
N VAL A 700 28.56 -16.29 -20.80
CA VAL A 700 27.55 -15.33 -21.28
C VAL A 700 28.22 -14.08 -21.83
N LEU A 701 29.27 -13.56 -21.21
CA LEU A 701 30.00 -12.41 -21.72
C LEU A 701 30.81 -12.75 -23.00
N ALA A 702 31.46 -13.90 -23.05
CA ALA A 702 32.18 -14.32 -24.22
C ALA A 702 31.27 -14.49 -25.46
N SER A 703 30.07 -15.08 -25.27
CA SER A 703 29.10 -15.24 -26.36
C SER A 703 28.23 -14.01 -26.65
N GLY A 704 28.09 -13.10 -25.67
CA GLY A 704 27.22 -11.91 -25.72
C GLY A 704 27.83 -10.65 -26.34
N GLY A 705 29.05 -10.71 -26.89
CA GLY A 705 29.72 -9.59 -27.56
C GLY A 705 30.57 -8.70 -26.62
N PHE A 706 30.94 -9.20 -25.43
CA PHE A 706 31.85 -8.56 -24.48
C PHE A 706 33.03 -9.50 -24.13
N PRO A 707 33.77 -9.98 -25.11
CA PRO A 707 34.84 -10.96 -24.89
C PRO A 707 35.98 -10.41 -24.02
N GLU A 708 36.20 -9.09 -24.01
CA GLU A 708 37.26 -8.42 -23.22
C GLU A 708 37.03 -8.52 -21.70
N GLU A 709 35.79 -8.77 -21.22
CA GLU A 709 35.47 -8.88 -19.80
C GLU A 709 35.55 -10.34 -19.27
N ALA A 710 35.57 -11.31 -20.18
CA ALA A 710 35.59 -12.72 -19.79
C ALA A 710 36.86 -13.13 -19.03
N PRO A 711 38.12 -12.69 -19.39
CA PRO A 711 39.33 -13.10 -18.68
C PRO A 711 39.34 -12.79 -17.19
N ALA A 712 38.80 -11.67 -16.77
CA ALA A 712 38.71 -11.30 -15.35
C ALA A 712 37.83 -12.26 -14.54
N LEU A 713 36.69 -12.68 -15.12
CA LEU A 713 35.82 -13.68 -14.51
C LEU A 713 36.42 -15.08 -14.51
N LEU A 714 37.16 -15.49 -15.56
CA LEU A 714 37.86 -16.74 -15.60
C LEU A 714 38.99 -16.82 -14.57
N ALA A 715 39.69 -15.70 -14.31
CA ALA A 715 40.63 -15.64 -13.20
C ALA A 715 39.96 -15.84 -11.82
N LYS A 716 38.76 -15.30 -11.66
CA LYS A 716 37.95 -15.52 -10.45
C LYS A 716 37.48 -16.99 -10.31
N VAL A 717 37.16 -17.65 -11.40
CA VAL A 717 36.89 -19.10 -11.42
C VAL A 717 38.08 -19.86 -10.88
N LEU A 718 39.28 -19.56 -11.40
CA LEU A 718 40.51 -20.19 -10.96
C LEU A 718 40.82 -19.94 -9.48
N GLN A 719 40.66 -18.72 -9.02
CA GLN A 719 40.89 -18.37 -7.60
C GLN A 719 39.92 -19.12 -6.67
N LYS A 720 38.64 -19.28 -7.06
CA LYS A 720 37.66 -20.04 -6.29
C LYS A 720 37.89 -21.54 -6.35
N ALA A 721 38.21 -22.09 -7.51
CA ALA A 721 38.56 -23.51 -7.69
C ALA A 721 39.84 -23.84 -6.92
N GLY A 722 40.86 -22.99 -6.98
CA GLY A 722 42.07 -23.13 -6.19
C GLY A 722 41.82 -23.08 -4.68
N ALA A 723 40.99 -22.18 -4.21
CA ALA A 723 40.60 -22.11 -2.79
C ALA A 723 39.82 -23.40 -2.37
N ALA A 724 38.93 -23.90 -3.22
CA ALA A 724 38.22 -25.17 -2.98
C ALA A 724 39.18 -26.36 -2.84
N ARG A 725 40.15 -26.44 -3.75
CA ARG A 725 41.19 -27.51 -3.70
C ARG A 725 42.09 -27.42 -2.47
N MET A 726 42.50 -26.19 -2.11
CA MET A 726 43.27 -25.94 -0.88
C MET A 726 42.42 -26.26 0.37
N ALA A 727 41.12 -26.03 0.34
CA ALA A 727 40.26 -26.41 1.47
C ALA A 727 40.19 -27.92 1.67
N GLU A 728 40.09 -28.69 0.56
CA GLU A 728 40.13 -30.17 0.57
C GLU A 728 41.46 -30.67 1.12
N LEU A 729 42.57 -30.04 0.78
CA LEU A 729 43.88 -30.34 1.25
C LEU A 729 44.19 -29.84 2.67
N SER A 730 43.22 -29.13 3.30
CA SER A 730 43.38 -28.47 4.59
C SER A 730 44.48 -27.39 4.63
N GLU A 731 44.81 -26.82 3.48
CA GLU A 731 45.83 -25.79 3.29
C GLU A 731 45.28 -24.38 3.16
N LEU A 732 43.95 -24.20 3.08
CA LEU A 732 43.32 -22.89 3.00
C LEU A 732 43.28 -22.17 4.38
N PRO A 733 43.83 -20.98 4.50
CA PRO A 733 43.78 -20.25 5.75
C PRO A 733 42.36 -20.00 6.25
N ALA A 734 42.18 -19.93 7.58
CA ALA A 734 40.91 -19.61 8.20
C ALA A 734 40.43 -18.22 7.73
N GLY A 735 39.18 -18.15 7.19
CA GLY A 735 38.60 -16.90 6.65
C GLY A 735 38.95 -16.59 5.20
N ALA A 736 39.90 -17.29 4.54
CA ALA A 736 40.17 -17.06 3.12
C ALA A 736 39.09 -17.67 2.23
N SER A 737 38.58 -16.92 1.26
CA SER A 737 37.56 -17.35 0.26
C SER A 737 38.10 -17.41 -1.16
N THR A 738 39.37 -17.10 -1.39
CA THR A 738 40.04 -17.11 -2.70
C THR A 738 41.49 -17.53 -2.55
N ALA A 739 42.00 -18.27 -3.54
CA ALA A 739 43.44 -18.58 -3.63
C ALA A 739 44.18 -17.41 -4.31
N SER A 740 45.37 -17.10 -3.82
CA SER A 740 46.22 -16.09 -4.46
C SER A 740 46.84 -16.62 -5.75
N THR A 741 47.37 -15.74 -6.59
CA THR A 741 48.11 -16.13 -7.81
C THR A 741 49.28 -17.04 -7.49
N THR A 742 49.94 -16.83 -6.33
CA THR A 742 51.05 -17.69 -5.87
C THR A 742 50.56 -19.11 -5.53
N ASP A 743 49.41 -19.19 -4.85
CA ASP A 743 48.79 -20.48 -4.50
C ASP A 743 48.40 -21.28 -5.73
N ILE A 744 47.81 -20.61 -6.74
CA ILE A 744 47.46 -21.23 -8.01
C ILE A 744 48.73 -21.78 -8.74
N ARG A 745 49.82 -21.02 -8.75
CA ARG A 745 51.09 -21.50 -9.31
C ARG A 745 51.59 -22.75 -8.59
N ARG A 746 51.52 -22.80 -7.24
CA ARG A 746 51.88 -23.98 -6.47
C ARG A 746 50.98 -25.18 -6.82
N LEU A 747 49.69 -24.99 -7.05
CA LEU A 747 48.77 -26.04 -7.42
C LEU A 747 49.11 -26.59 -8.83
N VAL A 748 49.57 -25.74 -9.75
CA VAL A 748 50.07 -26.15 -11.06
C VAL A 748 51.40 -26.93 -10.94
N GLU A 749 52.39 -26.45 -10.15
CA GLU A 749 53.64 -27.10 -9.89
C GLU A 749 53.48 -28.50 -9.26
N ARG A 750 52.42 -28.70 -8.46
CA ARG A 750 52.06 -29.95 -7.83
C ARG A 750 51.28 -30.88 -8.76
N GLY A 751 50.93 -30.46 -9.96
CA GLY A 751 50.10 -31.20 -10.90
C GLY A 751 48.61 -31.29 -10.53
N GLU A 752 48.14 -30.48 -9.59
CA GLU A 752 46.72 -30.39 -9.16
C GLU A 752 45.90 -29.63 -10.18
N PHE A 753 46.50 -28.65 -10.87
CA PHE A 753 45.92 -27.91 -11.98
C PHE A 753 46.80 -28.10 -13.23
N SER A 754 46.15 -28.00 -14.40
CA SER A 754 46.86 -28.06 -15.67
C SER A 754 47.72 -26.81 -15.91
N ALA A 755 48.81 -26.92 -16.67
CA ALA A 755 49.69 -25.79 -16.97
C ALA A 755 48.99 -24.66 -17.70
N GLU A 756 47.91 -24.94 -18.44
CA GLU A 756 47.08 -23.97 -19.15
C GLU A 756 46.32 -23.00 -18.17
N ALA A 757 46.21 -23.35 -16.88
CA ALA A 757 45.66 -22.45 -15.87
C ALA A 757 46.42 -21.14 -15.79
N LEU A 758 47.71 -21.13 -16.03
CA LEU A 758 48.55 -19.91 -16.01
C LEU A 758 48.19 -18.96 -17.13
N ALA A 759 47.72 -19.45 -18.30
CA ALA A 759 47.27 -18.63 -19.39
C ALA A 759 46.04 -17.79 -19.04
N ILE A 760 45.14 -18.28 -18.19
CA ILE A 760 43.98 -17.53 -17.67
C ILE A 760 44.43 -16.37 -16.77
N LEU A 761 45.42 -16.63 -15.89
CA LEU A 761 45.96 -15.57 -15.03
C LEU A 761 46.70 -14.49 -15.84
N ASP A 762 47.45 -14.87 -16.83
CA ASP A 762 48.19 -13.95 -17.71
C ASP A 762 47.23 -13.10 -18.59
N ALA A 763 46.17 -13.71 -19.12
CA ALA A 763 45.13 -13.01 -19.89
C ALA A 763 44.30 -12.02 -19.02
N SER A 764 44.27 -12.18 -17.70
CA SER A 764 43.52 -11.30 -16.77
C SER A 764 44.32 -10.10 -16.30
N GLN A 765 45.61 -9.95 -16.65
CA GLN A 765 46.43 -8.83 -16.24
C GLN A 765 46.11 -7.55 -17.05
N PRO A 766 46.16 -6.38 -16.42
CA PRO A 766 45.85 -5.11 -17.12
C PRO A 766 46.77 -4.77 -18.28
N SER A 767 47.97 -5.43 -18.36
CA SER A 767 48.95 -5.29 -19.40
C SER A 767 48.72 -6.23 -20.59
N ALA A 768 47.80 -7.18 -20.49
CA ALA A 768 47.45 -8.07 -21.60
C ALA A 768 46.54 -7.30 -22.58
N GLY A 769 46.92 -7.18 -23.84
CA GLY A 769 46.06 -6.63 -24.89
C GLY A 769 44.80 -7.43 -25.08
N PRO A 770 43.77 -6.94 -25.80
CA PRO A 770 42.52 -7.65 -26.00
C PRO A 770 42.75 -9.05 -26.62
N ALA A 771 42.31 -10.08 -25.94
CA ALA A 771 42.43 -11.48 -26.39
C ALA A 771 41.55 -11.70 -27.63
N ALA A 772 42.09 -12.45 -28.62
CA ALA A 772 41.30 -12.79 -29.79
C ALA A 772 40.13 -13.74 -29.40
N PRO A 773 38.97 -13.69 -30.06
CA PRO A 773 37.78 -14.49 -29.68
C PRO A 773 38.08 -16.00 -29.58
N ASP A 774 38.84 -16.57 -30.52
CA ASP A 774 39.21 -17.97 -30.50
C ASP A 774 40.09 -18.36 -29.28
N SER A 775 40.85 -17.42 -28.72
CA SER A 775 41.64 -17.64 -27.50
C SER A 775 40.80 -17.64 -26.24
N ILE A 776 39.66 -16.91 -26.24
CA ILE A 776 38.76 -16.88 -25.07
C ILE A 776 37.99 -18.18 -24.89
N ASP A 777 37.52 -18.78 -26.00
CA ASP A 777 36.87 -20.07 -25.94
C ASP A 777 37.82 -21.19 -25.42
N ALA A 778 39.08 -21.11 -25.77
CA ALA A 778 40.12 -22.00 -25.22
C ALA A 778 40.30 -21.78 -23.71
N LEU A 779 40.32 -20.54 -23.22
CA LEU A 779 40.43 -20.21 -21.78
C LEU A 779 39.19 -20.65 -21.02
N VAL A 780 38.01 -20.51 -21.58
CA VAL A 780 36.74 -21.00 -20.99
C VAL A 780 36.77 -22.50 -20.86
N SER A 781 37.22 -23.23 -21.91
CA SER A 781 37.35 -24.70 -21.90
C SER A 781 38.33 -25.17 -20.84
N THR A 782 39.48 -24.48 -20.70
CA THR A 782 40.46 -24.75 -19.64
C THR A 782 39.89 -24.57 -18.23
N ALA A 783 39.17 -23.46 -18.00
CA ALA A 783 38.52 -23.18 -16.71
C ALA A 783 37.45 -24.25 -16.36
N GLU A 784 36.72 -24.77 -17.37
CA GLU A 784 35.79 -25.88 -17.19
C GLU A 784 36.48 -27.17 -16.78
N GLN A 785 37.55 -27.53 -17.46
CA GLN A 785 38.31 -28.75 -17.16
C GLN A 785 38.84 -28.70 -15.74
N ILE A 786 39.38 -27.56 -15.30
CA ILE A 786 39.89 -27.37 -13.96
C ILE A 786 38.76 -27.52 -12.92
N LEU A 787 37.62 -26.93 -13.20
CA LEU A 787 36.46 -27.00 -12.30
C LEU A 787 35.87 -28.40 -12.19
N VAL A 788 35.87 -29.17 -13.29
CA VAL A 788 35.45 -30.59 -13.29
C VAL A 788 36.43 -31.46 -12.49
N ALA A 789 37.72 -31.13 -12.55
CA ALA A 789 38.74 -31.87 -11.81
C ALA A 789 38.66 -31.63 -10.28
N VAL A 790 38.17 -30.48 -9.85
CA VAL A 790 38.00 -30.11 -8.44
C VAL A 790 36.62 -30.51 -7.90
N ALA A 791 35.58 -30.65 -8.75
CA ALA A 791 34.23 -30.98 -8.30
C ALA A 791 34.13 -32.49 -7.93
N PRO A 792 33.54 -32.83 -6.76
CA PRO A 792 33.30 -34.24 -6.42
C PRO A 792 32.33 -34.89 -7.43
N PRO A 793 32.44 -36.21 -7.67
CA PRO A 793 31.72 -36.91 -8.75
C PRO A 793 30.18 -36.87 -8.67
N VAL A 794 29.60 -36.37 -7.59
CA VAL A 794 28.15 -36.25 -7.39
C VAL A 794 27.58 -34.95 -7.97
N LEU A 795 28.40 -33.96 -8.31
CA LEU A 795 28.00 -32.65 -8.84
C LEU A 795 28.21 -32.50 -10.35
N ALA A 796 28.61 -33.55 -11.04
CA ALA A 796 28.63 -33.58 -12.50
C ALA A 796 27.20 -33.80 -13.02
N GLU A 797 26.49 -32.72 -13.38
CA GLU A 797 25.25 -32.81 -14.15
C GLU A 797 25.46 -33.65 -15.40
N PRO A 798 24.49 -34.53 -15.77
CA PRO A 798 24.57 -35.29 -17.04
C PRO A 798 24.57 -34.26 -18.19
N SER A 799 25.64 -34.28 -18.93
CA SER A 799 25.85 -33.48 -20.14
C SER A 799 24.60 -33.40 -21.00
N LEU A 800 24.23 -32.17 -21.33
CA LEU A 800 23.49 -31.82 -22.54
C LEU A 800 24.24 -32.39 -23.76
N ARG A 801 23.93 -33.66 -24.13
CA ARG A 801 24.16 -34.18 -25.49
C ARG A 801 22.80 -34.27 -26.16
N ALA A 802 22.69 -33.53 -27.24
CA ALA A 802 21.73 -33.61 -28.34
C ALA A 802 20.26 -33.19 -28.06
N ALA A 803 19.88 -31.98 -28.39
CA ALA A 803 19.01 -31.68 -29.54
C ALA A 803 19.05 -30.18 -29.80
#